data_a2dbacaf19c37139e903474ef798944a
#
_entry.id   a2dbacaf19c37139e903474ef798944a
#
_cell.length_a   1.000
_cell.length_b   1.000
_cell.length_c   1.000
_cell.angle_alpha   90.00
_cell.angle_beta   90.00
_cell.angle_gamma   90.00
#
_symmetry.space_group_name_H-M   'P 1'
#
loop_
_entity.id
_entity.type
_entity.pdbx_description
1 polymer ?
#
loop_
_entity_poly.entity_id
_entity_poly.type
_entity_poly.pdbx_seq_one_letter_code
_entity_poly.pdbx_strand_id
1 'polypeptide(L)'
;MVSFQAVAWHGEDADDVYTVHIFGRTEDGKSVHVETPFEPYFFVKVPPDRTPKALIQEIQPSSSAVIRRKDLWGFRNQEESTFLKLGFRTLAEMKECRPRGLKIYEKNLDPVLRFMHRTEIKSTGWIKVPDNASPGHDSTCQLDFCVKDWRTLKPIDRDDIAPLRITSLDIESYSESGAFPNAFKEKDTCFQVAITTKEFGREGYLDRKCLCVKKTTGPECESFETEREMLERLGRYLCEIDPDIVTGWNIFGFDLEYLYTRAVVTGAGPDAHMWGRMRGLPNELVVKRLASNALGSNDLKMVPMIGRYVFDMFQDVKREHKLESYSLNNVSKTFLGDQKIDMPVKEMFVRFREGDPDKLGEVADYCIKDTELPHRIAEKLCLIQNLIEMAKATWVPLSYLSERGQQIKVFSQICRKARELGFMVPTMYANKNSSDDKYQGATVLDAQTGAYYGPITALDFASLYPSIMRAHNLCYSSLVLDPRFGNIPGIEYEQYGPYRFAQGVPSLLPSILNELAAFRKKAKKLMAAAEGTPMEAVYNGQQLAYKISMNSIYGFTGATKGMLPCVAIASTVTMRGRQMIEETKNYVEEHFPGAKVRYGDTDSVMVEFDVQGRKGQDAIDYSWELGEQASEQCSKLFKAPNDLELEKVYCPYFLYSKKRYAAKMYEKKGAKVVFKKIDVKGLQVVRRDTCMYVRGVLKHLLDLVLNSEDPRPAIEYARDSARVLLKGKVDSKELTMSKQLGADYKTRVPHVEVRDKIKKRSPGSEPQNGDRVAFLITKVPGLLCDKAEDPVWVTDNKIPLDYVYYFEHQLVKPVCDLLEPLVGANPFQTIFKSVDYLTTPSISSYFTSKPKVSD
;
A
#
# COMPACT_ATOMS: atom_id res chain seq x y z
N MET A 1 -11.75 -37.97 -2.76
CA MET A 1 -11.57 -36.78 -3.61
C MET A 1 -11.17 -35.62 -2.71
N VAL A 2 -9.96 -35.11 -2.84
CA VAL A 2 -9.43 -34.02 -1.97
C VAL A 2 -9.58 -32.68 -2.69
N SER A 3 -10.12 -31.69 -1.98
CA SER A 3 -10.14 -30.29 -2.40
C SER A 3 -9.57 -29.41 -1.31
N PHE A 4 -8.83 -28.38 -1.69
CA PHE A 4 -8.17 -27.46 -0.78
C PHE A 4 -8.09 -26.05 -1.36
N GLN A 5 -8.01 -25.06 -0.47
CA GLN A 5 -7.72 -23.69 -0.86
C GLN A 5 -6.20 -23.48 -0.89
N ALA A 6 -5.67 -22.99 -1.99
CA ALA A 6 -4.25 -22.64 -2.12
C ALA A 6 -3.92 -21.39 -1.29
N VAL A 7 -2.73 -21.37 -0.70
CA VAL A 7 -2.20 -20.26 0.11
C VAL A 7 -0.80 -19.86 -0.33
N ALA A 8 0.08 -20.82 -0.52
CA ALA A 8 1.47 -20.57 -0.88
C ALA A 8 1.84 -21.32 -2.15
N TRP A 9 2.72 -20.70 -2.93
CA TRP A 9 3.21 -21.20 -4.19
C TRP A 9 4.73 -21.13 -4.22
N HIS A 10 5.37 -22.17 -4.69
CA HIS A 10 6.81 -22.20 -4.89
C HIS A 10 7.12 -22.85 -6.23
N GLY A 11 8.17 -22.39 -6.89
CA GLY A 11 8.66 -23.01 -8.12
C GLY A 11 10.17 -23.09 -8.07
N GLU A 12 10.70 -24.27 -8.35
CA GLU A 12 12.13 -24.53 -8.31
C GLU A 12 12.58 -25.49 -9.40
N ASP A 13 13.85 -25.44 -9.70
CA ASP A 13 14.50 -26.45 -10.56
C ASP A 13 14.94 -27.61 -9.66
N ALA A 14 14.24 -28.75 -9.72
CA ALA A 14 14.52 -29.97 -8.98
C ALA A 14 14.72 -31.11 -9.96
N ASP A 15 15.73 -31.95 -9.76
CA ASP A 15 16.03 -33.15 -10.57
C ASP A 15 16.02 -32.89 -12.09
N ASP A 16 16.65 -31.77 -12.52
CA ASP A 16 16.67 -31.30 -13.93
C ASP A 16 15.30 -30.98 -14.54
N VAL A 17 14.29 -30.78 -13.73
CA VAL A 17 12.94 -30.37 -14.15
C VAL A 17 12.41 -29.24 -13.28
N TYR A 18 11.78 -28.27 -13.90
CA TYR A 18 11.10 -27.21 -13.14
C TYR A 18 9.79 -27.74 -12.55
N THR A 19 9.68 -27.68 -11.23
CA THR A 19 8.54 -28.18 -10.45
C THR A 19 7.80 -27.03 -9.79
N VAL A 20 6.47 -27.09 -9.81
CA VAL A 20 5.58 -26.15 -9.12
C VAL A 20 5.00 -26.86 -7.90
N HIS A 21 5.18 -26.26 -6.74
CA HIS A 21 4.64 -26.68 -5.45
C HIS A 21 3.50 -25.76 -5.05
N ILE A 22 2.37 -26.37 -4.64
CA ILE A 22 1.15 -25.67 -4.21
C ILE A 22 0.82 -26.14 -2.81
N PHE A 23 0.71 -25.18 -1.88
CA PHE A 23 0.38 -25.48 -0.49
C PHE A 23 -0.94 -24.83 -0.11
N GLY A 24 -1.69 -25.49 0.77
CA GLY A 24 -2.95 -24.94 1.22
C GLY A 24 -3.61 -25.77 2.32
N ARG A 25 -4.91 -25.58 2.48
CA ARG A 25 -5.71 -26.24 3.53
C ARG A 25 -7.06 -26.69 3.01
N THR A 26 -7.48 -27.87 3.45
CA THR A 26 -8.82 -28.42 3.16
C THR A 26 -9.89 -27.75 4.01
N GLU A 27 -11.15 -28.01 3.69
CA GLU A 27 -12.30 -27.55 4.46
C GLU A 27 -12.35 -28.13 5.89
N ASP A 28 -11.87 -29.37 6.05
CA ASP A 28 -11.75 -30.03 7.36
C ASP A 28 -10.45 -29.70 8.10
N GLY A 29 -9.66 -28.73 7.62
CA GLY A 29 -8.52 -28.17 8.32
C GLY A 29 -7.20 -28.93 8.16
N LYS A 30 -7.07 -29.85 7.19
CA LYS A 30 -5.81 -30.54 6.90
C LYS A 30 -4.93 -29.74 5.97
N SER A 31 -3.63 -29.69 6.26
CA SER A 31 -2.65 -29.10 5.34
C SER A 31 -2.42 -30.01 4.13
N VAL A 32 -2.26 -29.38 2.98
CA VAL A 32 -2.08 -30.07 1.70
C VAL A 32 -0.88 -29.50 0.97
N HIS A 33 -0.09 -30.41 0.40
CA HIS A 33 0.93 -30.11 -0.58
C HIS A 33 0.64 -30.85 -1.90
N VAL A 34 0.84 -30.17 -3.00
CA VAL A 34 0.77 -30.74 -4.35
C VAL A 34 1.99 -30.30 -5.13
N GLU A 35 2.75 -31.25 -5.64
CA GLU A 35 3.84 -30.97 -6.58
C GLU A 35 3.47 -31.42 -7.99
N THR A 36 3.98 -30.70 -9.00
CA THR A 36 3.77 -31.08 -10.40
C THR A 36 4.86 -30.49 -11.30
N PRO A 37 5.37 -31.27 -12.27
CA PRO A 37 6.33 -30.72 -13.24
C PRO A 37 5.64 -29.71 -14.16
N PHE A 38 6.35 -28.63 -14.49
CA PHE A 38 5.88 -27.61 -15.42
C PHE A 38 7.02 -27.12 -16.30
N GLU A 39 6.82 -27.08 -17.61
CA GLU A 39 7.83 -26.63 -18.55
C GLU A 39 7.90 -25.09 -18.62
N PRO A 40 9.01 -24.44 -18.20
CA PRO A 40 9.24 -23.02 -18.45
C PRO A 40 9.38 -22.75 -19.94
N TYR A 41 8.80 -21.68 -20.46
CA TYR A 41 8.91 -21.34 -21.87
C TYR A 41 8.73 -19.83 -22.12
N PHE A 42 9.23 -19.39 -23.28
CA PHE A 42 8.94 -18.08 -23.83
C PHE A 42 8.74 -18.18 -25.36
N PHE A 43 8.49 -17.05 -26.01
CA PHE A 43 8.26 -17.04 -27.45
C PHE A 43 9.21 -16.09 -28.15
N VAL A 44 9.50 -16.42 -29.42
CA VAL A 44 10.17 -15.53 -30.37
C VAL A 44 9.29 -15.33 -31.59
N LYS A 45 9.26 -14.10 -32.12
CA LYS A 45 8.58 -13.82 -33.38
C LYS A 45 9.48 -14.31 -34.52
N VAL A 46 8.91 -15.11 -35.41
CA VAL A 46 9.65 -15.63 -36.59
C VAL A 46 9.76 -14.51 -37.60
N PRO A 47 10.98 -14.05 -37.97
CA PRO A 47 11.18 -13.07 -39.03
C PRO A 47 10.76 -13.63 -40.40
N PRO A 48 10.33 -12.77 -41.36
CA PRO A 48 9.90 -13.22 -42.69
C PRO A 48 10.97 -13.94 -43.49
N ASP A 49 12.23 -13.64 -43.25
CA ASP A 49 13.43 -14.17 -43.91
C ASP A 49 13.99 -15.45 -43.27
N ARG A 50 13.36 -15.94 -42.19
CA ARG A 50 13.82 -17.13 -41.43
C ARG A 50 12.73 -18.17 -41.30
N THR A 51 13.11 -19.44 -41.23
CA THR A 51 12.18 -20.54 -40.97
C THR A 51 12.20 -20.98 -39.51
N PRO A 52 11.06 -21.47 -38.98
CA PRO A 52 11.02 -22.03 -37.63
C PRO A 52 12.03 -23.16 -37.41
N LYS A 53 12.25 -24.03 -38.44
CA LYS A 53 13.22 -25.14 -38.37
C LYS A 53 14.66 -24.64 -38.16
N ALA A 54 15.07 -23.62 -38.88
CA ALA A 54 16.40 -23.02 -38.72
C ALA A 54 16.60 -22.44 -37.34
N LEU A 55 15.56 -21.77 -36.78
CA LEU A 55 15.59 -21.24 -35.43
C LEU A 55 15.67 -22.34 -34.37
N ILE A 56 14.95 -23.45 -34.54
CA ILE A 56 15.01 -24.58 -33.60
C ILE A 56 16.42 -25.21 -33.61
N GLN A 57 17.02 -25.38 -34.77
CA GLN A 57 18.38 -25.90 -34.87
C GLN A 57 19.43 -25.00 -34.25
N GLU A 58 19.26 -23.68 -34.37
CA GLU A 58 20.18 -22.70 -33.77
C GLU A 58 20.04 -22.63 -32.23
N ILE A 59 18.80 -22.62 -31.71
CA ILE A 59 18.50 -22.37 -30.30
C ILE A 59 18.53 -23.66 -29.48
N GLN A 60 18.20 -24.80 -30.06
CA GLN A 60 18.15 -26.13 -29.43
C GLN A 60 17.31 -26.17 -28.12
N PRO A 61 16.06 -25.70 -28.13
CA PRO A 61 15.19 -25.80 -26.96
C PRO A 61 14.82 -27.26 -26.65
N SER A 62 14.43 -27.54 -25.39
CA SER A 62 13.97 -28.87 -24.98
C SER A 62 12.65 -29.27 -25.66
N SER A 63 11.79 -28.29 -25.93
CA SER A 63 10.58 -28.47 -26.72
C SER A 63 10.30 -27.22 -27.56
N SER A 64 9.55 -27.41 -28.66
CA SER A 64 9.17 -26.28 -29.52
C SER A 64 7.79 -26.47 -30.14
N ALA A 65 7.12 -25.38 -30.42
CA ALA A 65 5.85 -25.37 -31.14
C ALA A 65 5.70 -24.09 -31.96
N VAL A 66 5.24 -24.20 -33.18
CA VAL A 66 4.87 -23.05 -34.00
C VAL A 66 3.43 -22.67 -33.76
N ILE A 67 3.17 -21.41 -33.43
CA ILE A 67 1.84 -20.90 -33.21
C ILE A 67 1.59 -19.61 -33.98
N ARG A 68 0.33 -19.33 -34.26
CA ARG A 68 -0.10 -18.05 -34.83
C ARG A 68 -0.85 -17.26 -33.76
N ARG A 69 -0.45 -16.03 -33.57
CA ARG A 69 -1.02 -15.10 -32.56
C ARG A 69 -0.88 -13.65 -33.02
N LYS A 70 -1.67 -12.77 -32.38
CA LYS A 70 -1.59 -11.33 -32.60
C LYS A 70 -0.46 -10.71 -31.80
N ASP A 71 0.24 -9.74 -32.37
CA ASP A 71 1.22 -8.94 -31.64
C ASP A 71 0.48 -7.87 -30.80
N LEU A 72 0.77 -7.77 -29.52
CA LEU A 72 0.12 -6.78 -28.65
C LEU A 72 0.56 -5.34 -29.00
N TRP A 73 1.79 -5.16 -29.48
CA TRP A 73 2.41 -3.84 -29.62
C TRP A 73 2.10 -3.19 -30.98
N GLY A 74 1.16 -2.24 -30.94
CA GLY A 74 0.68 -1.52 -32.10
C GLY A 74 -0.53 -2.19 -32.77
N PHE A 75 -1.44 -1.34 -33.27
CA PHE A 75 -2.62 -1.78 -34.00
C PHE A 75 -2.24 -2.41 -35.35
N ARG A 76 -2.73 -3.60 -35.63
CA ARG A 76 -2.46 -4.39 -36.85
C ARG A 76 -3.71 -5.05 -37.42
N ASN A 77 -4.88 -4.47 -37.20
CA ASN A 77 -6.17 -4.97 -37.69
C ASN A 77 -6.36 -6.50 -37.46
N GLN A 78 -6.04 -6.98 -36.27
CA GLN A 78 -6.15 -8.39 -35.86
C GLN A 78 -5.24 -9.35 -36.67
N GLU A 79 -4.27 -8.84 -37.46
CA GLU A 79 -3.32 -9.70 -38.16
C GLU A 79 -2.54 -10.59 -37.20
N GLU A 80 -2.42 -11.85 -37.55
CA GLU A 80 -1.62 -12.82 -36.84
C GLU A 80 -0.21 -12.91 -37.40
N SER A 81 0.76 -13.01 -36.52
CA SER A 81 2.15 -13.33 -36.87
C SER A 81 2.50 -14.75 -36.41
N THR A 82 3.52 -15.30 -37.00
CA THR A 82 4.06 -16.59 -36.59
C THR A 82 5.03 -16.42 -35.43
N PHE A 83 4.81 -17.20 -34.39
CA PHE A 83 5.66 -17.26 -33.21
C PHE A 83 6.13 -18.68 -32.98
N LEU A 84 7.36 -18.82 -32.50
CA LEU A 84 7.95 -20.07 -32.08
C LEU A 84 7.98 -20.10 -30.53
N LYS A 85 7.26 -21.07 -29.96
CA LYS A 85 7.37 -21.40 -28.52
C LYS A 85 8.70 -22.12 -28.32
N LEU A 86 9.46 -21.73 -27.33
CA LEU A 86 10.72 -22.37 -26.93
C LEU A 86 10.56 -22.83 -25.46
N GLY A 87 10.44 -24.13 -25.26
CA GLY A 87 10.32 -24.73 -23.93
C GLY A 87 11.64 -25.28 -23.45
N PHE A 88 11.84 -25.29 -22.12
CA PHE A 88 13.07 -25.67 -21.43
C PHE A 88 12.75 -26.61 -20.28
N ARG A 89 13.71 -27.43 -19.89
CA ARG A 89 13.52 -28.36 -18.77
C ARG A 89 13.55 -27.60 -17.44
N THR A 90 14.43 -26.62 -17.33
CA THR A 90 14.64 -25.84 -16.12
C THR A 90 14.44 -24.33 -16.38
N LEU A 91 14.19 -23.59 -15.31
CA LEU A 91 14.11 -22.13 -15.34
C LEU A 91 15.49 -21.51 -15.62
N ALA A 92 16.55 -22.14 -15.12
CA ALA A 92 17.94 -21.73 -15.35
C ALA A 92 18.25 -21.73 -16.87
N GLU A 93 17.99 -22.87 -17.56
CA GLU A 93 18.15 -22.97 -19.02
C GLU A 93 17.37 -21.90 -19.77
N MET A 94 16.10 -21.69 -19.39
CA MET A 94 15.27 -20.65 -20.01
C MET A 94 15.86 -19.25 -19.84
N LYS A 95 16.42 -18.92 -18.66
CA LYS A 95 17.02 -17.62 -18.37
C LYS A 95 18.32 -17.39 -19.16
N GLU A 96 19.13 -18.41 -19.34
CA GLU A 96 20.39 -18.36 -20.08
C GLU A 96 20.17 -18.22 -21.58
N CYS A 97 19.12 -18.81 -22.12
CA CYS A 97 18.81 -18.74 -23.55
C CYS A 97 18.54 -17.28 -23.99
N ARG A 98 19.40 -16.73 -24.84
CA ARG A 98 19.31 -15.34 -25.37
C ARG A 98 19.38 -15.34 -26.90
N PRO A 99 18.27 -15.59 -27.61
CA PRO A 99 18.23 -15.58 -29.07
C PRO A 99 18.65 -14.21 -29.63
N ARG A 100 19.74 -14.15 -30.38
CA ARG A 100 20.26 -12.90 -30.93
C ARG A 100 19.41 -12.42 -32.11
N GLY A 101 19.16 -11.10 -32.17
CA GLY A 101 18.45 -10.48 -33.31
C GLY A 101 16.95 -10.80 -33.38
N LEU A 102 16.38 -11.54 -32.42
CA LEU A 102 14.97 -11.90 -32.40
C LEU A 102 14.18 -11.06 -31.39
N LYS A 103 12.94 -10.71 -31.73
CA LYS A 103 12.00 -10.16 -30.77
C LYS A 103 11.48 -11.27 -29.83
N ILE A 104 11.68 -11.06 -28.54
CA ILE A 104 11.34 -12.01 -27.49
C ILE A 104 10.03 -11.58 -26.83
N TYR A 105 9.19 -12.55 -26.47
CA TYR A 105 7.87 -12.34 -25.88
C TYR A 105 7.71 -13.20 -24.63
N GLU A 106 7.14 -12.62 -23.58
CA GLU A 106 6.77 -13.28 -22.32
C GLU A 106 7.91 -14.02 -21.60
N LYS A 107 9.17 -13.69 -21.88
CA LYS A 107 10.33 -14.31 -21.19
C LYS A 107 10.43 -13.86 -19.72
N ASN A 108 9.90 -12.68 -19.41
CA ASN A 108 9.87 -12.10 -18.07
C ASN A 108 8.61 -12.49 -17.27
N LEU A 109 7.75 -13.32 -17.81
CA LEU A 109 6.62 -13.90 -17.07
C LEU A 109 7.10 -15.07 -16.22
N ASP A 110 6.91 -14.97 -14.90
CA ASP A 110 7.26 -16.01 -13.93
C ASP A 110 6.50 -17.32 -14.28
N PRO A 111 7.16 -18.49 -14.27
CA PRO A 111 6.51 -19.76 -14.57
C PRO A 111 5.35 -20.11 -13.63
N VAL A 112 5.39 -19.73 -12.35
CA VAL A 112 4.27 -19.92 -11.41
C VAL A 112 3.05 -19.10 -11.84
N LEU A 113 3.24 -17.82 -12.25
CA LEU A 113 2.14 -17.03 -12.81
C LEU A 113 1.59 -17.64 -14.09
N ARG A 114 2.48 -18.10 -14.97
CA ARG A 114 2.10 -18.78 -16.20
C ARG A 114 1.31 -20.07 -15.92
N PHE A 115 1.70 -20.82 -14.90
CA PHE A 115 0.98 -22.00 -14.45
C PHE A 115 -0.45 -21.64 -14.02
N MET A 116 -0.62 -20.62 -13.17
CA MET A 116 -1.94 -20.13 -12.76
C MET A 116 -2.80 -19.72 -13.96
N HIS A 117 -2.21 -18.99 -14.92
CA HIS A 117 -2.92 -18.57 -16.14
C HIS A 117 -3.29 -19.74 -17.05
N ARG A 118 -2.51 -20.83 -17.07
CA ARG A 118 -2.76 -22.01 -17.90
C ARG A 118 -3.82 -22.95 -17.30
N THR A 119 -3.85 -23.05 -15.98
CA THR A 119 -4.80 -23.89 -15.24
C THR A 119 -6.09 -23.17 -14.91
N GLU A 120 -6.14 -21.83 -15.05
CA GLU A 120 -7.19 -20.94 -14.55
C GLU A 120 -7.39 -21.08 -13.01
N ILE A 121 -6.36 -21.53 -12.31
CA ILE A 121 -6.34 -21.59 -10.85
C ILE A 121 -5.91 -20.22 -10.32
N LYS A 122 -6.78 -19.54 -9.59
CA LYS A 122 -6.46 -18.30 -8.87
C LYS A 122 -5.50 -18.60 -7.73
N SER A 123 -4.65 -17.64 -7.39
CA SER A 123 -3.55 -17.82 -6.44
C SER A 123 -3.98 -18.32 -5.04
N THR A 124 -5.18 -17.93 -4.61
CA THR A 124 -5.80 -18.37 -3.35
C THR A 124 -7.16 -19.02 -3.62
N GLY A 125 -7.30 -19.63 -4.78
CA GLY A 125 -8.51 -20.36 -5.17
C GLY A 125 -8.58 -21.77 -4.62
N TRP A 126 -9.76 -22.37 -4.70
CA TRP A 126 -9.96 -23.78 -4.37
C TRP A 126 -9.54 -24.66 -5.54
N ILE A 127 -8.86 -25.77 -5.22
CA ILE A 127 -8.29 -26.70 -6.18
C ILE A 127 -8.79 -28.10 -5.87
N LYS A 128 -9.17 -28.83 -6.92
CA LYS A 128 -9.46 -30.25 -6.86
C LYS A 128 -8.23 -31.06 -7.27
N VAL A 129 -7.76 -31.92 -6.38
CA VAL A 129 -6.70 -32.88 -6.66
C VAL A 129 -7.30 -34.07 -7.46
N PRO A 130 -6.66 -34.51 -8.55
CA PRO A 130 -7.14 -35.64 -9.32
C PRO A 130 -7.03 -36.95 -8.53
N ASP A 131 -7.95 -37.88 -8.76
CA ASP A 131 -8.00 -39.16 -8.02
C ASP A 131 -6.80 -40.09 -8.32
N ASN A 132 -6.09 -39.85 -9.42
CA ASN A 132 -4.89 -40.59 -9.82
C ASN A 132 -3.58 -39.92 -9.35
N ALA A 133 -3.65 -38.93 -8.46
CA ALA A 133 -2.46 -38.39 -7.84
C ALA A 133 -1.76 -39.44 -6.98
N SER A 134 -0.43 -39.51 -7.09
CA SER A 134 0.38 -40.39 -6.26
C SER A 134 0.65 -39.75 -4.89
N PRO A 135 0.86 -40.51 -3.80
CA PRO A 135 1.38 -39.94 -2.55
C PRO A 135 2.75 -39.27 -2.79
N GLY A 136 2.91 -38.08 -2.24
CA GLY A 136 4.19 -37.39 -2.13
C GLY A 136 4.82 -37.58 -0.75
N HIS A 137 6.11 -37.20 -0.59
CA HIS A 137 6.83 -37.30 0.66
C HIS A 137 7.76 -36.10 0.93
N ASP A 138 7.69 -35.06 0.12
CA ASP A 138 8.63 -33.93 0.13
C ASP A 138 8.25 -32.83 1.12
N SER A 139 7.04 -32.91 1.71
CA SER A 139 6.57 -31.91 2.65
C SER A 139 6.23 -32.48 4.03
N THR A 140 6.03 -31.57 4.99
CA THR A 140 5.50 -31.87 6.34
C THR A 140 3.97 -31.80 6.39
N CYS A 141 3.30 -31.56 5.26
CA CYS A 141 1.84 -31.49 5.20
C CYS A 141 1.19 -32.82 5.52
N GLN A 142 -0.03 -32.79 6.07
CA GLN A 142 -0.81 -33.98 6.39
C GLN A 142 -1.24 -34.78 5.15
N LEU A 143 -1.44 -34.06 4.04
CA LEU A 143 -1.74 -34.64 2.74
C LEU A 143 -0.71 -34.17 1.75
N ASP A 144 -0.01 -35.08 1.13
CA ASP A 144 1.08 -34.80 0.19
C ASP A 144 0.85 -35.59 -1.09
N PHE A 145 0.87 -34.90 -2.24
CA PHE A 145 0.51 -35.44 -3.56
C PHE A 145 1.53 -35.06 -4.64
N CYS A 146 1.89 -36.04 -5.44
CA CYS A 146 2.61 -35.83 -6.69
C CYS A 146 1.64 -35.99 -7.88
N VAL A 147 1.49 -34.96 -8.70
CA VAL A 147 0.63 -34.93 -9.88
C VAL A 147 1.48 -34.85 -11.13
N LYS A 148 1.55 -35.95 -11.89
CA LYS A 148 2.41 -36.05 -13.09
C LYS A 148 1.99 -35.13 -14.23
N ASP A 149 0.69 -34.92 -14.41
CA ASP A 149 0.14 -34.00 -15.42
C ASP A 149 -0.62 -32.86 -14.77
N TRP A 150 -0.03 -31.68 -14.70
CA TRP A 150 -0.62 -30.47 -14.16
C TRP A 150 -1.98 -30.08 -14.74
N ARG A 151 -2.30 -30.53 -15.97
CA ARG A 151 -3.59 -30.24 -16.65
C ARG A 151 -4.77 -30.93 -15.97
N THR A 152 -4.50 -31.92 -15.12
CA THR A 152 -5.54 -32.66 -14.37
C THR A 152 -5.98 -31.93 -13.11
N LEU A 153 -5.21 -30.95 -12.60
CA LEU A 153 -5.60 -30.04 -11.55
C LEU A 153 -6.71 -29.13 -12.04
N LYS A 154 -7.79 -28.98 -11.27
CA LYS A 154 -8.97 -28.20 -11.68
C LYS A 154 -9.30 -27.15 -10.62
N PRO A 155 -9.59 -25.89 -11.03
CA PRO A 155 -10.14 -24.90 -10.13
C PRO A 155 -11.56 -25.28 -9.71
N ILE A 156 -11.95 -24.89 -8.49
CA ILE A 156 -13.32 -24.96 -7.99
C ILE A 156 -13.79 -23.53 -7.77
N ASP A 157 -14.97 -23.20 -8.24
CA ASP A 157 -15.57 -21.87 -8.04
C ASP A 157 -16.22 -21.81 -6.65
N ARG A 158 -15.45 -21.32 -5.68
CA ARG A 158 -15.85 -21.11 -4.27
C ARG A 158 -15.29 -19.77 -3.79
N ASP A 159 -16.09 -19.05 -3.02
CA ASP A 159 -15.72 -17.75 -2.44
C ASP A 159 -15.36 -17.85 -0.94
N ASP A 160 -15.73 -18.91 -0.27
CA ASP A 160 -15.41 -19.15 1.14
C ASP A 160 -13.91 -19.34 1.37
N ILE A 161 -13.47 -19.02 2.59
CA ILE A 161 -12.07 -19.16 3.02
C ILE A 161 -11.97 -20.39 3.92
N ALA A 162 -10.99 -21.24 3.63
CA ALA A 162 -10.66 -22.41 4.45
C ALA A 162 -10.29 -22.02 5.89
N PRO A 163 -10.36 -22.95 6.86
CA PRO A 163 -9.94 -22.69 8.24
C PRO A 163 -8.41 -22.58 8.34
N LEU A 164 -7.87 -21.52 7.73
CA LEU A 164 -6.43 -21.24 7.69
C LEU A 164 -5.88 -21.01 9.09
N ARG A 165 -4.73 -21.63 9.42
CA ARG A 165 -4.00 -21.37 10.66
C ARG A 165 -3.11 -20.14 10.48
N ILE A 166 -3.36 -19.13 11.30
CA ILE A 166 -2.63 -17.87 11.32
C ILE A 166 -1.86 -17.78 12.62
N THR A 167 -0.55 -17.70 12.51
CA THR A 167 0.36 -17.63 13.66
C THR A 167 1.00 -16.25 13.72
N SER A 168 0.91 -15.61 14.88
CA SER A 168 1.62 -14.38 15.21
C SER A 168 2.75 -14.70 16.17
N LEU A 169 3.95 -14.14 15.91
CA LEU A 169 5.13 -14.30 16.76
C LEU A 169 5.70 -12.95 17.17
N ASP A 170 6.35 -12.93 18.34
CA ASP A 170 7.09 -11.82 18.89
C ASP A 170 8.23 -12.36 19.76
N ILE A 171 9.33 -11.59 19.93
CA ILE A 171 10.48 -12.03 20.71
C ILE A 171 10.89 -11.00 21.76
N GLU A 172 11.46 -11.51 22.87
CA GLU A 172 12.13 -10.69 23.85
C GLU A 172 13.62 -11.03 23.88
N SER A 173 14.44 -9.99 23.80
CA SER A 173 15.89 -10.13 23.72
C SER A 173 16.58 -9.37 24.83
N TYR A 174 17.67 -9.94 25.35
CA TYR A 174 18.53 -9.38 26.39
C TYR A 174 19.84 -8.89 25.80
N SER A 175 20.37 -7.78 26.32
CA SER A 175 21.74 -7.33 26.05
C SER A 175 22.52 -7.16 27.34
N GLU A 176 23.68 -7.81 27.41
CA GLU A 176 24.58 -7.70 28.58
C GLU A 176 25.07 -6.26 28.79
N SER A 177 25.28 -5.52 27.71
CA SER A 177 25.73 -4.13 27.77
C SER A 177 24.66 -3.12 28.17
N GLY A 178 23.39 -3.53 28.26
CA GLY A 178 22.24 -2.66 28.46
C GLY A 178 21.89 -1.78 27.26
N ALA A 179 22.63 -1.93 26.14
CA ALA A 179 22.30 -1.30 24.86
C ALA A 179 21.23 -2.10 24.10
N PHE A 180 20.88 -1.65 22.89
CA PHE A 180 19.99 -2.38 22.02
C PHE A 180 20.58 -3.77 21.68
N PRO A 181 19.84 -4.89 21.82
CA PRO A 181 20.33 -6.23 21.59
C PRO A 181 20.86 -6.42 20.16
N ASN A 182 22.00 -7.11 20.04
CA ASN A 182 22.66 -7.38 18.77
C ASN A 182 22.82 -8.90 18.60
N ALA A 183 22.10 -9.49 17.66
CA ALA A 183 22.07 -10.93 17.43
C ALA A 183 23.46 -11.57 17.17
N PHE A 184 24.45 -10.81 16.68
CA PHE A 184 25.82 -11.29 16.44
C PHE A 184 26.68 -11.40 17.70
N LYS A 185 26.28 -10.76 18.82
CA LYS A 185 27.00 -10.85 20.07
C LYS A 185 26.59 -12.12 20.81
N GLU A 186 27.56 -12.90 21.23
CA GLU A 186 27.35 -14.19 21.92
C GLU A 186 26.45 -14.06 23.16
N LYS A 187 26.61 -12.96 23.92
CA LYS A 187 25.92 -12.71 25.19
C LYS A 187 24.59 -11.98 25.08
N ASP A 188 24.23 -11.52 23.87
CA ASP A 188 22.94 -10.88 23.60
C ASP A 188 21.93 -11.97 23.21
N THR A 189 21.13 -12.42 24.14
CA THR A 189 20.31 -13.63 24.08
C THR A 189 18.86 -13.32 23.69
N CYS A 190 18.26 -14.06 22.77
CA CYS A 190 16.82 -14.18 22.68
C CYS A 190 16.33 -15.06 23.81
N PHE A 191 15.61 -14.52 24.77
CA PHE A 191 15.26 -15.30 25.96
C PHE A 191 13.78 -15.70 26.04
N GLN A 192 12.91 -15.11 25.22
CA GLN A 192 11.51 -15.53 25.05
C GLN A 192 11.09 -15.40 23.61
N VAL A 193 10.31 -16.36 23.12
CA VAL A 193 9.62 -16.37 21.84
C VAL A 193 8.16 -16.70 22.11
N ALA A 194 7.28 -15.72 22.01
CA ALA A 194 5.86 -15.94 22.13
C ALA A 194 5.24 -16.23 20.76
N ILE A 195 4.30 -17.15 20.75
CA ILE A 195 3.60 -17.62 19.55
C ILE A 195 2.14 -17.82 19.90
N THR A 196 1.25 -17.17 19.18
CA THR A 196 -0.19 -17.42 19.28
C THR A 196 -0.75 -17.80 17.92
N THR A 197 -1.61 -18.80 17.89
CA THR A 197 -2.22 -19.32 16.65
C THR A 197 -3.73 -19.26 16.74
N LYS A 198 -4.36 -18.72 15.70
CA LYS A 198 -5.81 -18.74 15.48
C LYS A 198 -6.16 -19.50 14.22
N GLU A 199 -7.36 -20.02 14.18
CA GLU A 199 -7.94 -20.60 12.99
C GLU A 199 -8.94 -19.58 12.38
N PHE A 200 -8.81 -19.30 11.09
CA PHE A 200 -9.67 -18.36 10.42
C PHE A 200 -11.16 -18.75 10.51
N GLY A 201 -12.00 -17.82 10.90
CA GLY A 201 -13.44 -18.05 11.06
C GLY A 201 -13.85 -18.68 12.39
N ARG A 202 -12.91 -19.00 13.29
CA ARG A 202 -13.20 -19.50 14.63
C ARG A 202 -12.84 -18.50 15.72
N GLU A 203 -13.66 -18.47 16.77
CA GLU A 203 -13.36 -17.68 17.96
C GLU A 203 -12.30 -18.37 18.83
N GLY A 204 -11.53 -17.56 19.57
CA GLY A 204 -10.48 -18.04 20.46
C GLY A 204 -9.15 -18.37 19.76
N TYR A 205 -8.20 -18.83 20.53
CA TYR A 205 -6.89 -19.27 20.06
C TYR A 205 -6.86 -20.78 19.98
N LEU A 206 -6.25 -21.31 18.92
CA LEU A 206 -5.96 -22.74 18.77
C LEU A 206 -4.86 -23.14 19.73
N ASP A 207 -3.84 -22.31 19.85
CA ASP A 207 -2.73 -22.49 20.79
C ASP A 207 -2.09 -21.15 21.17
N ARG A 208 -1.50 -21.12 22.37
CA ARG A 208 -0.68 -20.05 22.91
C ARG A 208 0.56 -20.68 23.52
N LYS A 209 1.73 -20.24 23.13
CA LYS A 209 2.99 -20.76 23.61
C LYS A 209 3.99 -19.64 23.80
N CYS A 210 4.75 -19.71 24.90
CA CYS A 210 5.96 -18.91 25.08
C CYS A 210 7.13 -19.85 25.37
N LEU A 211 8.09 -19.89 24.46
CA LEU A 211 9.34 -20.62 24.62
C LEU A 211 10.32 -19.74 25.37
N CYS A 212 10.85 -20.20 26.48
CA CYS A 212 11.61 -19.40 27.43
C CYS A 212 12.97 -19.98 27.74
N VAL A 213 14.02 -19.18 27.75
CA VAL A 213 15.32 -19.54 28.34
C VAL A 213 15.26 -19.24 29.82
N LYS A 214 15.68 -20.18 30.64
CA LYS A 214 15.53 -20.27 32.10
C LYS A 214 14.11 -20.68 32.53
N LYS A 215 13.99 -21.17 33.74
CA LYS A 215 12.70 -21.56 34.31
C LYS A 215 11.77 -20.33 34.38
N THR A 216 10.58 -20.46 33.79
CA THR A 216 9.57 -19.42 33.71
C THR A 216 8.23 -20.00 34.11
N THR A 217 7.48 -19.29 34.98
CA THR A 217 6.13 -19.69 35.38
C THR A 217 5.09 -19.23 34.38
N GLY A 218 4.04 -20.01 34.20
CA GLY A 218 2.91 -19.72 33.33
C GLY A 218 2.42 -20.96 32.61
N PRO A 219 1.12 -21.12 32.37
CA PRO A 219 0.56 -22.32 31.73
C PRO A 219 0.98 -22.46 30.26
N GLU A 220 1.28 -21.36 29.60
CA GLU A 220 1.74 -21.30 28.21
C GLU A 220 3.26 -21.40 28.05
N CYS A 221 4.02 -21.36 29.17
CA CYS A 221 5.48 -21.30 29.14
C CYS A 221 6.11 -22.70 29.03
N GLU A 222 7.05 -22.84 28.11
CA GLU A 222 7.92 -24.02 27.95
C GLU A 222 9.36 -23.55 28.15
N SER A 223 10.04 -24.07 29.20
CA SER A 223 11.36 -23.58 29.65
C SER A 223 12.49 -24.45 29.17
N PHE A 224 13.60 -23.82 28.80
CA PHE A 224 14.84 -24.47 28.31
C PHE A 224 16.04 -23.94 29.11
N GLU A 225 17.08 -24.79 29.24
CA GLU A 225 18.33 -24.37 29.87
C GLU A 225 19.16 -23.45 28.99
N THR A 226 19.10 -23.64 27.67
CA THR A 226 19.88 -22.87 26.70
C THR A 226 19.03 -22.26 25.59
N GLU A 227 19.50 -21.15 25.05
CA GLU A 227 18.89 -20.49 23.86
C GLU A 227 18.89 -21.44 22.65
N ARG A 228 19.95 -22.23 22.50
CA ARG A 228 20.05 -23.23 21.43
C ARG A 228 18.89 -24.23 21.46
N GLU A 229 18.62 -24.84 22.61
CA GLU A 229 17.50 -25.78 22.78
C GLU A 229 16.14 -25.12 22.46
N MET A 230 15.94 -23.86 22.90
CA MET A 230 14.75 -23.10 22.64
C MET A 230 14.57 -22.86 21.14
N LEU A 231 15.63 -22.48 20.41
CA LEU A 231 15.58 -22.22 18.97
C LEU A 231 15.32 -23.51 18.16
N GLU A 232 15.92 -24.62 18.55
CA GLU A 232 15.62 -25.94 17.96
C GLU A 232 14.16 -26.35 18.21
N ARG A 233 13.64 -26.06 19.40
CA ARG A 233 12.23 -26.31 19.74
C ARG A 233 11.28 -25.44 18.93
N LEU A 234 11.64 -24.16 18.65
CA LEU A 234 10.87 -23.28 17.81
C LEU A 234 10.61 -23.89 16.42
N GLY A 235 11.65 -24.41 15.76
CA GLY A 235 11.48 -25.03 14.45
C GLY A 235 10.56 -26.24 14.50
N ARG A 236 10.74 -27.14 15.48
CA ARG A 236 9.84 -28.29 15.68
C ARG A 236 8.41 -27.85 15.97
N TYR A 237 8.22 -26.82 16.80
CA TYR A 237 6.90 -26.31 17.13
C TYR A 237 6.17 -25.73 15.91
N LEU A 238 6.86 -25.00 15.03
CA LEU A 238 6.27 -24.50 13.78
C LEU A 238 5.83 -25.64 12.84
N CYS A 239 6.51 -26.77 12.87
CA CYS A 239 6.08 -27.97 12.14
C CYS A 239 4.85 -28.62 12.80
N GLU A 240 4.77 -28.65 14.12
CA GLU A 240 3.66 -29.25 14.89
C GLU A 240 2.36 -28.45 14.76
N ILE A 241 2.42 -27.14 14.97
CA ILE A 241 1.24 -26.25 14.86
C ILE A 241 0.83 -26.02 13.42
N ASP A 242 1.77 -26.16 12.50
CA ASP A 242 1.61 -26.12 11.04
C ASP A 242 0.78 -24.91 10.52
N PRO A 243 1.27 -23.66 10.67
CA PRO A 243 0.58 -22.48 10.19
C PRO A 243 0.58 -22.37 8.66
N ASP A 244 -0.49 -21.84 8.10
CA ASP A 244 -0.56 -21.43 6.69
C ASP A 244 0.02 -20.03 6.51
N ILE A 245 -0.21 -19.18 7.52
CA ILE A 245 0.19 -17.77 7.52
C ILE A 245 1.00 -17.51 8.81
N VAL A 246 2.16 -16.89 8.66
CA VAL A 246 3.00 -16.41 9.76
C VAL A 246 3.09 -14.88 9.67
N THR A 247 2.81 -14.23 10.78
CA THR A 247 2.84 -12.78 10.87
C THR A 247 3.32 -12.30 12.25
N GLY A 248 3.33 -11.03 12.48
CA GLY A 248 3.67 -10.35 13.70
C GLY A 248 3.82 -8.86 13.45
N TRP A 249 4.37 -8.14 14.41
CA TRP A 249 4.53 -6.70 14.31
C TRP A 249 6.00 -6.31 14.11
N ASN A 250 6.35 -5.82 12.92
CA ASN A 250 7.71 -5.44 12.52
C ASN A 250 8.71 -6.63 12.44
N ILE A 251 8.20 -7.81 12.17
CA ILE A 251 9.00 -9.04 12.13
C ILE A 251 10.08 -9.04 11.03
N PHE A 252 9.90 -8.25 9.95
CA PHE A 252 10.92 -8.03 8.91
C PHE A 252 11.95 -6.97 9.31
N GLY A 253 11.65 -6.18 10.33
CA GLY A 253 12.58 -5.17 10.87
C GLY A 253 13.49 -5.71 11.95
N PHE A 254 13.08 -6.77 12.68
CA PHE A 254 13.83 -7.26 13.83
C PHE A 254 13.75 -8.78 14.04
N ASP A 255 12.57 -9.33 14.32
CA ASP A 255 12.38 -10.66 14.95
C ASP A 255 12.96 -11.81 14.12
N LEU A 256 12.62 -11.90 12.82
CA LEU A 256 13.04 -13.01 11.98
C LEU A 256 14.55 -13.01 11.72
N GLU A 257 15.15 -11.85 11.49
CA GLU A 257 16.61 -11.73 11.35
C GLU A 257 17.30 -12.11 12.67
N TYR A 258 16.75 -11.63 13.80
CA TYR A 258 17.33 -11.90 15.12
C TYR A 258 17.31 -13.39 15.40
N LEU A 259 16.18 -14.07 15.28
CA LEU A 259 16.03 -15.51 15.48
C LEU A 259 16.96 -16.31 14.57
N TYR A 260 16.99 -16.00 13.27
CA TYR A 260 17.85 -16.67 12.31
C TYR A 260 19.34 -16.51 12.68
N THR A 261 19.75 -15.28 12.96
CA THR A 261 21.16 -14.98 13.33
C THR A 261 21.54 -15.66 14.64
N ARG A 262 20.65 -15.68 15.64
CA ARG A 262 20.89 -16.37 16.91
C ARG A 262 21.04 -17.89 16.73
N ALA A 263 20.23 -18.49 15.86
CA ALA A 263 20.39 -19.92 15.53
C ALA A 263 21.78 -20.23 14.94
N VAL A 264 22.28 -19.32 14.09
CA VAL A 264 23.66 -19.45 13.54
C VAL A 264 24.72 -19.24 14.63
N VAL A 265 24.60 -18.20 15.44
CA VAL A 265 25.60 -17.83 16.48
C VAL A 265 25.69 -18.88 17.61
N THR A 266 24.55 -19.44 18.00
CA THR A 266 24.49 -20.47 19.04
C THR A 266 24.87 -21.86 18.52
N GLY A 267 25.07 -22.03 17.22
CA GLY A 267 25.35 -23.30 16.58
C GLY A 267 24.19 -24.31 16.73
N ALA A 268 22.94 -23.79 16.69
CA ALA A 268 21.73 -24.59 16.77
C ALA A 268 21.65 -25.62 15.62
N GLY A 269 21.06 -26.77 15.91
CA GLY A 269 20.95 -27.87 14.95
C GLY A 269 19.98 -27.54 13.78
N PRO A 270 19.84 -28.46 12.82
CA PRO A 270 19.03 -28.23 11.60
C PRO A 270 17.60 -27.80 11.88
N ASP A 271 16.98 -28.33 12.95
CA ASP A 271 15.60 -27.98 13.31
C ASP A 271 15.38 -26.49 13.49
N ALA A 272 16.37 -25.75 14.01
CA ALA A 272 16.30 -24.30 14.21
C ALA A 272 16.24 -23.51 12.90
N HIS A 273 16.46 -24.12 11.75
CA HIS A 273 16.41 -23.53 10.43
C HIS A 273 15.29 -24.09 9.54
N MET A 274 14.46 -25.01 10.05
CA MET A 274 13.39 -25.69 9.30
C MET A 274 12.02 -25.11 9.65
N TRP A 275 11.74 -23.90 9.21
CA TRP A 275 10.49 -23.19 9.50
C TRP A 275 9.42 -23.34 8.39
N GLY A 276 9.82 -23.85 7.22
CA GLY A 276 8.92 -24.11 6.10
C GLY A 276 8.21 -25.45 6.17
N ARG A 277 7.55 -25.81 5.08
CA ARG A 277 6.86 -27.11 4.90
C ARG A 277 7.65 -28.10 4.05
N MET A 278 8.70 -27.67 3.33
CA MET A 278 9.56 -28.59 2.58
C MET A 278 10.53 -29.30 3.50
N ARG A 279 10.60 -30.64 3.38
CA ARG A 279 11.53 -31.45 4.14
C ARG A 279 12.97 -31.24 3.68
N GLY A 280 13.89 -31.17 4.63
CA GLY A 280 15.33 -31.07 4.32
C GLY A 280 15.77 -29.76 3.67
N LEU A 281 14.89 -28.77 3.54
CA LEU A 281 15.19 -27.46 2.95
C LEU A 281 15.24 -26.39 4.05
N PRO A 282 16.45 -25.98 4.49
CA PRO A 282 16.59 -24.95 5.50
C PRO A 282 16.20 -23.57 4.94
N ASN A 283 15.67 -22.75 5.83
CA ASN A 283 15.38 -21.36 5.51
C ASN A 283 16.67 -20.52 5.47
N GLU A 284 16.68 -19.52 4.62
CA GLU A 284 17.79 -18.56 4.47
C GLU A 284 17.31 -17.13 4.73
N LEU A 285 18.18 -16.32 5.30
CA LEU A 285 17.92 -14.88 5.46
C LEU A 285 18.11 -14.16 4.11
N VAL A 286 17.08 -13.51 3.66
CA VAL A 286 17.06 -12.73 2.40
C VAL A 286 16.87 -11.25 2.72
N VAL A 287 17.79 -10.41 2.26
CA VAL A 287 17.66 -8.95 2.33
C VAL A 287 17.14 -8.42 1.00
N LYS A 288 15.94 -7.84 1.02
CA LYS A 288 15.27 -7.33 -0.19
C LYS A 288 15.03 -5.84 -0.08
N ARG A 289 15.62 -5.08 -0.99
CA ARG A 289 15.40 -3.64 -1.06
C ARG A 289 14.17 -3.31 -1.88
N LEU A 290 13.16 -2.74 -1.25
CA LEU A 290 11.98 -2.18 -1.90
C LEU A 290 12.10 -0.65 -1.92
N ALA A 291 12.11 -0.07 -3.12
CA ALA A 291 12.15 1.37 -3.31
C ALA A 291 10.93 1.84 -4.10
N SER A 292 10.19 2.80 -3.57
CA SER A 292 9.10 3.48 -4.28
C SER A 292 9.05 4.96 -3.90
N ASN A 293 8.54 5.79 -4.81
CA ASN A 293 8.37 7.23 -4.54
C ASN A 293 7.37 7.49 -3.39
N ALA A 294 6.42 6.58 -3.17
CA ALA A 294 5.38 6.72 -2.14
C ALA A 294 5.85 6.26 -0.75
N LEU A 295 6.63 5.18 -0.67
CA LEU A 295 7.02 4.53 0.60
C LEU A 295 8.50 4.76 0.96
N GLY A 296 9.28 5.38 0.05
CA GLY A 296 10.73 5.49 0.20
C GLY A 296 11.46 4.17 -0.11
N SER A 297 12.69 4.05 0.36
CA SER A 297 13.49 2.83 0.27
C SER A 297 13.45 2.12 1.63
N ASN A 298 13.04 0.86 1.62
CA ASN A 298 13.02 0.00 2.80
C ASN A 298 13.82 -1.28 2.49
N ASP A 299 14.68 -1.67 3.39
CA ASP A 299 15.38 -2.95 3.33
C ASP A 299 14.62 -3.94 4.23
N LEU A 300 13.96 -4.91 3.60
CA LEU A 300 13.22 -5.96 4.29
C LEU A 300 14.14 -7.16 4.51
N LYS A 301 14.30 -7.56 5.77
CA LYS A 301 15.08 -8.72 6.17
C LYS A 301 14.11 -9.88 6.43
N MET A 302 14.01 -10.76 5.46
CA MET A 302 12.99 -11.79 5.41
C MET A 302 13.63 -13.16 5.56
N VAL A 303 12.93 -14.06 6.23
CA VAL A 303 13.23 -15.49 6.24
C VAL A 303 12.04 -16.19 5.56
N PRO A 304 12.08 -16.40 4.23
CA PRO A 304 11.00 -17.05 3.51
C PRO A 304 10.79 -18.49 4.03
N MET A 305 9.55 -18.84 4.33
CA MET A 305 9.14 -20.17 4.78
C MET A 305 8.39 -20.86 3.64
N ILE A 306 9.07 -21.70 2.88
CA ILE A 306 8.45 -22.36 1.72
C ILE A 306 7.24 -23.17 2.19
N GLY A 307 6.10 -22.97 1.52
CA GLY A 307 4.83 -23.58 1.86
C GLY A 307 3.98 -22.80 2.87
N ARG A 308 4.47 -21.66 3.38
CA ARG A 308 3.73 -20.74 4.26
C ARG A 308 3.75 -19.33 3.66
N TYR A 309 2.72 -18.54 3.94
CA TYR A 309 2.74 -17.11 3.63
C TYR A 309 3.26 -16.33 4.84
N VAL A 310 4.38 -15.66 4.68
CA VAL A 310 4.97 -14.79 5.71
C VAL A 310 4.76 -13.34 5.33
N PHE A 311 4.16 -12.54 6.22
CA PHE A 311 4.02 -11.11 6.00
C PHE A 311 4.14 -10.32 7.29
N ASP A 312 4.60 -9.08 7.18
CA ASP A 312 4.76 -8.17 8.31
C ASP A 312 3.58 -7.20 8.37
N MET A 313 2.76 -7.33 9.39
CA MET A 313 1.57 -6.50 9.57
C MET A 313 1.89 -5.00 9.71
N PHE A 314 3.05 -4.66 10.29
CA PHE A 314 3.53 -3.28 10.36
C PHE A 314 3.64 -2.65 8.97
N GLN A 315 4.18 -3.38 7.97
CA GLN A 315 4.32 -2.87 6.61
C GLN A 315 2.98 -2.66 5.93
N ASP A 316 2.02 -3.56 6.13
CA ASP A 316 0.69 -3.45 5.55
C ASP A 316 -0.11 -2.29 6.16
N VAL A 317 -0.12 -2.14 7.48
CA VAL A 317 -0.76 -1.00 8.15
C VAL A 317 -0.10 0.33 7.74
N LYS A 318 1.23 0.37 7.62
CA LYS A 318 1.97 1.57 7.19
C LYS A 318 1.64 1.97 5.76
N ARG A 319 1.38 1.01 4.88
CA ARG A 319 0.99 1.24 3.48
C ARG A 319 -0.43 1.75 3.34
N GLU A 320 -1.37 1.17 4.07
CA GLU A 320 -2.81 1.42 3.91
C GLU A 320 -3.33 2.57 4.80
N HIS A 321 -2.71 2.81 5.95
CA HIS A 321 -3.16 3.77 6.95
C HIS A 321 -2.12 4.85 7.24
N LYS A 322 -2.58 6.12 7.33
CA LYS A 322 -1.73 7.27 7.63
C LYS A 322 -1.82 7.60 9.12
N LEU A 323 -0.98 6.98 9.93
CA LEU A 323 -0.92 7.19 11.38
C LEU A 323 0.28 8.07 11.79
N GLU A 324 0.22 8.63 12.98
CA GLU A 324 1.31 9.44 13.55
C GLU A 324 2.50 8.59 13.94
N SER A 325 2.22 7.45 14.53
CA SER A 325 3.18 6.42 14.89
C SER A 325 2.64 5.07 14.47
N TYR A 326 3.55 4.20 14.06
CA TYR A 326 3.24 2.82 13.70
C TYR A 326 3.73 1.83 14.75
N SER A 327 4.01 2.29 15.99
CA SER A 327 4.23 1.37 17.11
C SER A 327 2.96 0.55 17.36
N LEU A 328 3.14 -0.73 17.76
CA LEU A 328 2.02 -1.62 18.06
C LEU A 328 1.04 -0.99 19.05
N ASN A 329 1.55 -0.32 20.08
CA ASN A 329 0.74 0.38 21.06
C ASN A 329 -0.15 1.47 20.44
N ASN A 330 0.41 2.34 19.59
CA ASN A 330 -0.38 3.41 18.95
C ASN A 330 -1.42 2.86 17.97
N VAL A 331 -1.08 1.83 17.23
CA VAL A 331 -1.99 1.18 16.27
C VAL A 331 -3.12 0.46 16.97
N SER A 332 -2.82 -0.31 18.04
CA SER A 332 -3.81 -0.99 18.87
C SER A 332 -4.76 0.00 19.54
N LYS A 333 -4.23 1.08 20.10
CA LYS A 333 -5.05 2.15 20.67
C LYS A 333 -5.97 2.78 19.63
N THR A 334 -5.47 3.01 18.43
CA THR A 334 -6.24 3.66 17.36
C THR A 334 -7.39 2.80 16.84
N PHE A 335 -7.15 1.51 16.59
CA PHE A 335 -8.14 0.63 15.96
C PHE A 335 -8.95 -0.20 16.94
N LEU A 336 -8.36 -0.57 18.09
CA LEU A 336 -8.98 -1.48 19.06
C LEU A 336 -9.44 -0.77 20.33
N GLY A 337 -8.95 0.46 20.61
CA GLY A 337 -9.12 1.11 21.92
C GLY A 337 -8.33 0.41 23.04
N ASP A 338 -7.47 -0.54 22.71
CA ASP A 338 -6.63 -1.34 23.60
C ASP A 338 -5.16 -0.95 23.46
N GLN A 339 -4.33 -1.32 24.41
CA GLN A 339 -2.90 -0.98 24.37
C GLN A 339 -2.05 -2.11 24.96
N LYS A 340 -0.76 -2.07 24.65
CA LYS A 340 0.26 -2.96 25.24
C LYS A 340 0.25 -2.83 26.78
N ILE A 341 0.70 -3.88 27.43
CA ILE A 341 1.17 -3.81 28.81
C ILE A 341 2.42 -2.92 28.81
N ASP A 342 2.52 -1.98 29.71
CA ASP A 342 3.70 -1.10 29.79
C ASP A 342 4.80 -1.78 30.59
N MET A 343 5.87 -2.20 29.91
CA MET A 343 7.04 -2.81 30.54
C MET A 343 8.32 -2.21 29.95
N PRO A 344 9.09 -1.42 30.73
CA PRO A 344 10.34 -0.83 30.26
C PRO A 344 11.39 -1.89 29.93
N VAL A 345 12.09 -1.74 28.80
CA VAL A 345 13.14 -2.67 28.35
C VAL A 345 14.23 -2.90 29.42
N LYS A 346 14.62 -1.85 30.15
CA LYS A 346 15.61 -1.97 31.24
C LYS A 346 15.12 -2.90 32.37
N GLU A 347 13.83 -2.88 32.66
CA GLU A 347 13.23 -3.75 33.65
C GLU A 347 13.23 -5.22 33.18
N MET A 348 12.91 -5.49 31.94
CA MET A 348 13.04 -6.83 31.33
C MET A 348 14.46 -7.38 31.44
N PHE A 349 15.47 -6.54 31.18
CA PHE A 349 16.88 -6.95 31.35
C PHE A 349 17.24 -7.28 32.80
N VAL A 350 16.70 -6.54 33.77
CA VAL A 350 16.91 -6.83 35.20
C VAL A 350 16.26 -8.19 35.56
N ARG A 351 15.03 -8.40 35.16
CA ARG A 351 14.26 -9.63 35.41
C ARG A 351 14.93 -10.85 34.80
N PHE A 352 15.46 -10.73 33.58
CA PHE A 352 16.21 -11.83 32.94
C PHE A 352 17.52 -12.17 33.70
N ARG A 353 18.26 -11.16 34.18
CA ARG A 353 19.48 -11.38 34.94
C ARG A 353 19.19 -12.02 36.28
N GLU A 354 18.18 -11.56 37.01
CA GLU A 354 17.73 -12.12 38.28
C GLU A 354 17.31 -13.60 38.14
N GLY A 355 16.65 -13.94 37.04
CA GLY A 355 16.20 -15.28 36.75
C GLY A 355 15.08 -15.78 37.66
N ASP A 356 14.31 -14.86 38.24
CA ASP A 356 13.13 -15.18 39.04
C ASP A 356 12.02 -15.72 38.12
N PRO A 357 11.55 -16.97 38.32
CA PRO A 357 10.57 -17.58 37.42
C PRO A 357 9.25 -16.83 37.33
N ASP A 358 8.77 -16.22 38.41
CA ASP A 358 7.48 -15.48 38.40
C ASP A 358 7.62 -14.16 37.67
N LYS A 359 8.74 -13.44 37.86
CA LYS A 359 9.01 -12.21 37.11
C LYS A 359 9.22 -12.48 35.63
N LEU A 360 9.82 -13.60 35.27
CA LEU A 360 9.95 -14.03 33.87
C LEU A 360 8.59 -14.44 33.29
N GLY A 361 7.68 -14.97 34.10
CA GLY A 361 6.29 -15.24 33.75
C GLY A 361 5.53 -13.96 33.36
N GLU A 362 5.70 -12.88 34.12
CA GLU A 362 5.11 -11.57 33.76
C GLU A 362 5.65 -11.03 32.43
N VAL A 363 6.93 -11.29 32.09
CA VAL A 363 7.49 -10.93 30.76
C VAL A 363 6.90 -11.82 29.67
N ALA A 364 6.65 -13.11 29.95
CA ALA A 364 5.99 -14.01 29.00
C ALA A 364 4.54 -13.56 28.71
N ASP A 365 3.78 -13.17 29.72
CA ASP A 365 2.44 -12.60 29.53
C ASP A 365 2.46 -11.34 28.65
N TYR A 366 3.46 -10.48 28.86
CA TYR A 366 3.70 -9.31 28.03
C TYR A 366 3.98 -9.69 26.59
N CYS A 367 4.91 -10.62 26.34
CA CYS A 367 5.29 -11.08 25.02
C CYS A 367 4.10 -11.77 24.29
N ILE A 368 3.31 -12.60 25.02
CA ILE A 368 2.08 -13.21 24.47
C ILE A 368 1.07 -12.13 24.08
N LYS A 369 0.87 -11.11 24.91
CA LYS A 369 -0.03 -10.00 24.57
C LYS A 369 0.37 -9.31 23.28
N ASP A 370 1.67 -9.15 23.04
CA ASP A 370 2.20 -8.53 21.81
C ASP A 370 1.95 -9.39 20.56
N THR A 371 1.79 -10.71 20.71
CA THR A 371 1.36 -11.59 19.62
C THR A 371 -0.16 -11.60 19.41
N GLU A 372 -0.97 -11.33 20.46
CA GLU A 372 -2.43 -11.30 20.36
C GLU A 372 -2.96 -10.04 19.67
N LEU A 373 -2.31 -8.89 19.90
CA LEU A 373 -2.74 -7.62 19.32
C LEU A 373 -2.75 -7.63 17.78
N PRO A 374 -1.74 -8.18 17.07
CA PRO A 374 -1.78 -8.35 15.63
C PRO A 374 -2.98 -9.14 15.12
N HIS A 375 -3.36 -10.24 15.76
CA HIS A 375 -4.58 -10.98 15.39
C HIS A 375 -5.82 -10.10 15.42
N ARG A 376 -6.01 -9.37 16.52
CA ARG A 376 -7.16 -8.48 16.71
C ARG A 376 -7.17 -7.31 15.70
N ILE A 377 -5.99 -6.77 15.37
CA ILE A 377 -5.84 -5.74 14.31
C ILE A 377 -6.21 -6.33 12.95
N ALA A 378 -5.72 -7.53 12.62
CA ALA A 378 -6.04 -8.20 11.35
C ALA A 378 -7.54 -8.46 11.20
N GLU A 379 -8.20 -8.90 12.26
CA GLU A 379 -9.66 -9.09 12.29
C GLU A 379 -10.41 -7.77 12.12
N LYS A 380 -10.03 -6.72 12.87
CA LYS A 380 -10.65 -5.39 12.80
C LYS A 380 -10.54 -4.75 11.42
N LEU A 381 -9.42 -4.96 10.73
CA LEU A 381 -9.16 -4.40 9.41
C LEU A 381 -9.54 -5.35 8.27
N CYS A 382 -10.08 -6.53 8.55
CA CYS A 382 -10.37 -7.60 7.59
C CYS A 382 -9.15 -7.90 6.70
N LEU A 383 -7.94 -7.87 7.27
CA LEU A 383 -6.69 -7.86 6.53
C LEU A 383 -6.49 -9.14 5.71
N ILE A 384 -6.76 -10.31 6.31
CA ILE A 384 -6.58 -11.61 5.64
C ILE A 384 -7.53 -11.73 4.44
N GLN A 385 -8.81 -11.36 4.60
CA GLN A 385 -9.79 -11.35 3.51
C GLN A 385 -9.33 -10.44 2.36
N ASN A 386 -8.87 -9.23 2.70
CA ASN A 386 -8.41 -8.25 1.72
C ASN A 386 -7.18 -8.76 0.93
N LEU A 387 -6.22 -9.40 1.60
CA LEU A 387 -5.03 -9.98 0.97
C LEU A 387 -5.41 -11.14 0.04
N ILE A 388 -6.26 -12.08 0.49
CA ILE A 388 -6.75 -13.21 -0.30
C ILE A 388 -7.46 -12.71 -1.56
N GLU A 389 -8.39 -11.77 -1.42
CA GLU A 389 -9.16 -11.26 -2.56
C GLU A 389 -8.31 -10.43 -3.53
N MET A 390 -7.33 -9.67 -3.01
CA MET A 390 -6.37 -8.96 -3.85
C MET A 390 -5.52 -9.93 -4.68
N ALA A 391 -5.02 -11.01 -4.07
CA ALA A 391 -4.23 -12.02 -4.76
C ALA A 391 -5.05 -12.74 -5.84
N LYS A 392 -6.31 -13.10 -5.55
CA LYS A 392 -7.26 -13.66 -6.53
C LYS A 392 -7.50 -12.72 -7.71
N ALA A 393 -7.83 -11.45 -7.42
CA ALA A 393 -8.16 -10.46 -8.44
C ALA A 393 -6.99 -10.14 -9.37
N THR A 394 -5.77 -10.20 -8.86
CA THR A 394 -4.56 -9.81 -9.60
C THR A 394 -3.73 -10.98 -10.12
N TRP A 395 -4.15 -12.21 -9.84
CA TRP A 395 -3.49 -13.44 -10.31
C TRP A 395 -2.01 -13.52 -9.92
N VAL A 396 -1.71 -13.21 -8.65
CA VAL A 396 -0.35 -13.29 -8.09
C VAL A 396 -0.36 -14.04 -6.78
N PRO A 397 0.70 -14.77 -6.40
CA PRO A 397 0.84 -15.36 -5.07
C PRO A 397 0.69 -14.31 -3.97
N LEU A 398 0.22 -14.71 -2.78
CA LEU A 398 0.12 -13.83 -1.60
C LEU A 398 1.45 -13.15 -1.29
N SER A 399 2.57 -13.87 -1.37
CA SER A 399 3.91 -13.33 -1.13
C SER A 399 4.25 -12.13 -2.02
N TYR A 400 3.76 -12.10 -3.26
CA TYR A 400 4.00 -10.96 -4.17
C TYR A 400 3.33 -9.66 -3.70
N LEU A 401 2.26 -9.73 -2.89
CA LEU A 401 1.61 -8.54 -2.34
C LEU A 401 2.53 -7.78 -1.37
N SER A 402 3.33 -8.51 -0.60
CA SER A 402 4.27 -7.95 0.38
C SER A 402 5.67 -7.72 -0.20
N GLU A 403 6.13 -8.59 -1.10
CA GLU A 403 7.51 -8.66 -1.55
C GLU A 403 7.79 -7.94 -2.87
N ARG A 404 6.75 -7.60 -3.64
CA ARG A 404 6.88 -7.00 -4.96
C ARG A 404 6.10 -5.70 -5.08
N GLY A 405 6.54 -4.82 -6.00
CA GLY A 405 5.82 -3.59 -6.33
C GLY A 405 4.49 -3.85 -7.05
N GLN A 406 3.69 -2.79 -7.23
CA GLN A 406 2.34 -2.89 -7.84
C GLN A 406 2.35 -3.38 -9.30
N GLN A 407 3.47 -3.22 -10.01
CA GLN A 407 3.58 -3.54 -11.44
C GLN A 407 3.31 -5.00 -11.77
N ILE A 408 3.77 -5.93 -10.93
CA ILE A 408 3.59 -7.36 -11.18
C ILE A 408 2.11 -7.77 -11.19
N LYS A 409 1.28 -7.11 -10.40
CA LYS A 409 -0.17 -7.37 -10.33
C LYS A 409 -0.85 -7.05 -11.67
N VAL A 410 -0.55 -5.89 -12.24
CA VAL A 410 -1.10 -5.47 -13.54
C VAL A 410 -0.52 -6.31 -14.67
N PHE A 411 0.80 -6.60 -14.62
CA PHE A 411 1.48 -7.41 -15.62
C PHE A 411 0.90 -8.84 -15.70
N SER A 412 0.65 -9.46 -14.55
CA SER A 412 0.00 -10.78 -14.48
C SER A 412 -1.38 -10.78 -15.14
N GLN A 413 -2.23 -9.78 -14.84
CA GLN A 413 -3.55 -9.64 -15.46
C GLN A 413 -3.46 -9.42 -16.98
N ILE A 414 -2.50 -8.59 -17.42
CA ILE A 414 -2.24 -8.35 -18.85
C ILE A 414 -1.87 -9.67 -19.55
N CYS A 415 -0.91 -10.42 -19.02
CA CYS A 415 -0.47 -11.69 -19.63
C CYS A 415 -1.59 -12.74 -19.66
N ARG A 416 -2.40 -12.83 -18.58
CA ARG A 416 -3.56 -13.74 -18.56
C ARG A 416 -4.57 -13.37 -19.64
N LYS A 417 -4.98 -12.09 -19.69
CA LYS A 417 -5.98 -11.63 -20.66
C LYS A 417 -5.46 -11.65 -22.10
N ALA A 418 -4.17 -11.35 -22.29
CA ALA A 418 -3.52 -11.46 -23.59
C ALA A 418 -3.59 -12.89 -24.13
N ARG A 419 -3.34 -13.89 -23.28
CA ARG A 419 -3.46 -15.30 -23.64
C ARG A 419 -4.89 -15.64 -24.07
N GLU A 420 -5.92 -15.18 -23.34
CA GLU A 420 -7.33 -15.38 -23.65
C GLU A 420 -7.71 -14.76 -25.01
N LEU A 421 -7.29 -13.54 -25.27
CA LEU A 421 -7.59 -12.81 -26.50
C LEU A 421 -6.65 -13.13 -27.67
N GLY A 422 -5.68 -14.02 -27.50
CA GLY A 422 -4.73 -14.44 -28.51
C GLY A 422 -3.64 -13.42 -28.84
N PHE A 423 -3.30 -12.54 -27.91
CA PHE A 423 -2.17 -11.59 -28.01
C PHE A 423 -0.89 -12.16 -27.40
N MET A 424 0.25 -11.74 -27.97
CA MET A 424 1.58 -12.00 -27.42
C MET A 424 2.15 -10.73 -26.80
N VAL A 425 2.59 -10.82 -25.55
CA VAL A 425 3.12 -9.69 -24.79
C VAL A 425 4.64 -9.58 -25.00
N PRO A 426 5.15 -8.47 -25.56
CA PRO A 426 6.59 -8.33 -25.78
C PRO A 426 7.36 -8.24 -24.45
N THR A 427 8.55 -8.86 -24.42
CA THR A 427 9.49 -8.68 -23.30
C THR A 427 10.25 -7.37 -23.50
N MET A 428 9.99 -6.39 -22.64
CA MET A 428 10.72 -5.13 -22.64
C MET A 428 11.94 -5.20 -21.73
N TYR A 429 13.07 -4.74 -22.22
CA TYR A 429 14.27 -4.55 -21.42
C TYR A 429 14.41 -3.06 -21.09
N ALA A 430 14.64 -2.72 -19.82
CA ALA A 430 14.83 -1.34 -19.41
C ALA A 430 16.00 -0.71 -20.20
N ASN A 431 15.70 0.24 -21.06
CA ASN A 431 16.71 1.03 -21.75
C ASN A 431 17.37 1.96 -20.74
N LYS A 432 18.65 1.77 -20.45
CA LYS A 432 19.44 2.64 -19.56
C LYS A 432 19.53 4.09 -20.05
N ASN A 433 19.27 4.32 -21.33
CA ASN A 433 19.37 5.60 -22.02
C ASN A 433 18.01 6.20 -22.42
N SER A 434 16.87 5.68 -21.95
CA SER A 434 15.60 6.38 -22.16
C SER A 434 15.66 7.69 -21.38
N SER A 435 15.73 8.81 -22.10
CA SER A 435 15.37 10.12 -21.57
C SER A 435 14.06 9.96 -20.79
N ASP A 436 13.97 10.59 -19.62
CA ASP A 436 12.71 10.70 -18.88
C ASP A 436 11.73 11.47 -19.79
N ASP A 437 11.02 10.79 -20.67
CA ASP A 437 9.94 11.35 -21.46
C ASP A 437 8.81 11.72 -20.47
N LYS A 438 8.94 12.93 -19.91
CA LYS A 438 7.96 13.50 -19.01
C LYS A 438 6.74 13.92 -19.83
N TYR A 439 5.60 13.35 -19.55
CA TYR A 439 4.32 13.82 -20.07
C TYR A 439 3.60 14.67 -19.02
N GLN A 440 2.71 15.56 -19.49
CA GLN A 440 1.92 16.42 -18.63
C GLN A 440 0.89 15.57 -17.85
N GLY A 441 0.89 15.67 -16.53
CA GLY A 441 -0.08 15.00 -15.65
C GLY A 441 -1.48 15.63 -15.68
N ALA A 442 -2.26 15.36 -14.65
CA ALA A 442 -3.59 15.95 -14.44
C ALA A 442 -3.54 17.46 -14.35
N THR A 443 -4.66 18.10 -14.69
CA THR A 443 -4.87 19.53 -14.44
C THR A 443 -5.47 19.75 -13.06
N VAL A 444 -5.05 20.82 -12.43
CA VAL A 444 -5.73 21.43 -11.27
C VAL A 444 -6.14 22.84 -11.69
N LEU A 445 -7.45 23.06 -11.77
CA LEU A 445 -7.99 24.38 -12.13
C LEU A 445 -7.50 25.43 -11.12
N ASP A 446 -7.49 26.69 -11.53
CA ASP A 446 -7.11 27.78 -10.63
C ASP A 446 -8.11 27.90 -9.49
N ALA A 447 -7.59 27.95 -8.28
CA ALA A 447 -8.39 28.07 -7.07
C ALA A 447 -8.82 29.54 -6.90
N GLN A 448 -10.12 29.79 -6.95
CA GLN A 448 -10.69 31.08 -6.54
C GLN A 448 -10.75 31.08 -5.01
N THR A 449 -9.67 31.50 -4.38
CA THR A 449 -9.50 31.47 -2.91
C THR A 449 -10.52 32.35 -2.20
N GLY A 450 -11.03 31.89 -1.05
CA GLY A 450 -12.01 32.64 -0.27
C GLY A 450 -12.76 31.79 0.74
N ALA A 451 -13.60 32.47 1.52
CA ALA A 451 -14.54 31.84 2.44
C ALA A 451 -15.94 31.89 1.80
N TYR A 452 -16.48 30.73 1.45
CA TYR A 452 -17.79 30.58 0.82
C TYR A 452 -18.77 30.07 1.86
N TYR A 453 -19.70 30.90 2.30
CA TYR A 453 -20.73 30.54 3.25
C TYR A 453 -21.98 29.94 2.58
N GLY A 454 -22.15 30.16 1.28
CA GLY A 454 -23.11 29.45 0.44
C GLY A 454 -22.66 28.03 0.14
N PRO A 455 -23.59 27.15 -0.34
CA PRO A 455 -23.25 25.77 -0.68
C PRO A 455 -22.36 25.69 -1.93
N ILE A 456 -21.35 24.82 -1.87
CA ILE A 456 -20.48 24.45 -2.99
C ILE A 456 -20.70 22.98 -3.31
N THR A 457 -21.18 22.69 -4.50
CA THR A 457 -21.45 21.33 -4.95
C THR A 457 -20.21 20.71 -5.58
N ALA A 458 -19.84 19.52 -5.13
CA ALA A 458 -18.74 18.73 -5.68
C ALA A 458 -19.28 17.69 -6.67
N LEU A 459 -18.92 17.85 -7.94
CA LEU A 459 -19.15 16.89 -9.01
C LEU A 459 -17.85 16.13 -9.26
N ASP A 460 -17.91 14.79 -9.36
CA ASP A 460 -16.73 13.93 -9.48
C ASP A 460 -16.93 12.87 -10.56
N PHE A 461 -15.89 12.64 -11.38
CA PHE A 461 -15.97 11.59 -12.39
C PHE A 461 -15.76 10.19 -11.80
N ALA A 462 -16.69 9.30 -12.06
CA ALA A 462 -16.61 7.92 -11.64
C ALA A 462 -15.43 7.19 -12.28
N SER A 463 -14.35 6.95 -11.50
CA SER A 463 -13.15 6.26 -11.98
C SER A 463 -12.60 6.87 -13.29
N LEU A 464 -12.31 8.16 -13.32
CA LEU A 464 -12.01 8.96 -14.51
C LEU A 464 -11.06 8.25 -15.49
N TYR A 465 -9.84 7.90 -15.09
CA TYR A 465 -8.84 7.34 -15.99
C TYR A 465 -9.19 5.95 -16.54
N PRO A 466 -9.67 4.99 -15.72
CA PRO A 466 -10.23 3.74 -16.24
C PRO A 466 -11.38 3.93 -17.21
N SER A 467 -12.27 4.89 -16.96
CA SER A 467 -13.41 5.19 -17.83
C SER A 467 -12.98 5.81 -19.17
N ILE A 468 -12.00 6.71 -19.16
CA ILE A 468 -11.39 7.26 -20.39
C ILE A 468 -10.76 6.13 -21.23
N MET A 469 -9.97 5.24 -20.60
CA MET A 469 -9.34 4.14 -21.34
C MET A 469 -10.38 3.22 -22.00
N ARG A 470 -11.50 2.95 -21.33
CA ARG A 470 -12.60 2.15 -21.87
C ARG A 470 -13.36 2.87 -22.98
N ALA A 471 -13.72 4.15 -22.77
CA ALA A 471 -14.51 4.95 -23.71
C ALA A 471 -13.80 5.19 -25.03
N HIS A 472 -12.50 5.45 -24.99
CA HIS A 472 -11.68 5.84 -26.12
C HIS A 472 -10.75 4.71 -26.62
N ASN A 473 -11.01 3.50 -26.17
CA ASN A 473 -10.26 2.29 -26.57
C ASN A 473 -8.74 2.44 -26.49
N LEU A 474 -8.22 3.04 -25.40
CA LEU A 474 -6.79 3.32 -25.25
C LEU A 474 -6.05 2.07 -24.78
N CYS A 475 -5.31 1.46 -25.72
CA CYS A 475 -4.61 0.22 -25.49
C CYS A 475 -3.35 0.10 -26.37
N TYR A 476 -2.44 -0.78 -25.99
CA TYR A 476 -1.29 -1.17 -26.83
C TYR A 476 -1.74 -1.68 -28.20
N SER A 477 -2.81 -2.49 -28.24
CA SER A 477 -3.31 -3.14 -29.47
C SER A 477 -4.19 -2.25 -30.34
N SER A 478 -4.60 -1.08 -29.87
CA SER A 478 -5.38 -0.08 -30.62
C SER A 478 -4.54 1.12 -31.06
N LEU A 479 -3.33 1.30 -30.51
CA LEU A 479 -2.41 2.39 -30.84
C LEU A 479 -1.82 2.18 -32.23
N VAL A 480 -2.08 3.13 -33.14
CA VAL A 480 -1.53 3.09 -34.51
C VAL A 480 -0.08 3.56 -34.50
N LEU A 481 0.84 2.64 -34.74
CA LEU A 481 2.29 2.89 -34.85
C LEU A 481 2.78 2.77 -36.29
N ASP A 482 2.11 1.95 -37.11
CA ASP A 482 2.44 1.74 -38.53
C ASP A 482 1.40 2.44 -39.39
N PRO A 483 1.82 3.39 -40.27
CA PRO A 483 0.90 4.16 -41.13
C PRO A 483 -0.01 3.30 -42.01
N ARG A 484 0.41 2.07 -42.36
CA ARG A 484 -0.39 1.12 -43.13
C ARG A 484 -1.71 0.76 -42.48
N PHE A 485 -1.78 0.79 -41.15
CA PHE A 485 -2.98 0.51 -40.40
C PHE A 485 -3.71 1.75 -39.89
N GLY A 486 -3.29 2.94 -40.34
CA GLY A 486 -3.83 4.20 -39.87
C GLY A 486 -5.13 4.64 -40.57
N ASN A 487 -5.56 3.93 -41.62
CA ASN A 487 -6.75 4.34 -42.38
C ASN A 487 -7.42 3.13 -43.05
N ILE A 488 -7.83 2.14 -42.27
CA ILE A 488 -8.48 0.92 -42.75
C ILE A 488 -9.98 1.20 -42.97
N PRO A 489 -10.56 0.87 -44.12
CA PRO A 489 -11.99 1.05 -44.36
C PRO A 489 -12.83 0.33 -43.31
N GLY A 490 -13.85 1.02 -42.77
CA GLY A 490 -14.77 0.48 -41.76
C GLY A 490 -14.25 0.55 -40.32
N ILE A 491 -13.06 1.10 -40.08
CA ILE A 491 -12.53 1.34 -38.74
C ILE A 491 -12.52 2.85 -38.49
N GLU A 492 -13.10 3.25 -37.38
CA GLU A 492 -13.03 4.60 -36.88
C GLU A 492 -11.73 4.82 -36.09
N TYR A 493 -11.23 6.06 -36.10
CA TYR A 493 -10.01 6.43 -35.39
C TYR A 493 -10.21 7.72 -34.62
N GLU A 494 -9.69 7.77 -33.41
CA GLU A 494 -9.60 8.99 -32.63
C GLU A 494 -8.14 9.47 -32.57
N GLN A 495 -7.94 10.77 -32.78
CA GLN A 495 -6.62 11.42 -32.79
C GLN A 495 -6.44 12.25 -31.51
N TYR A 496 -5.32 12.03 -30.81
CA TYR A 496 -4.96 12.74 -29.59
C TYR A 496 -3.52 13.25 -29.67
N GLY A 497 -3.38 14.52 -30.05
CA GLY A 497 -2.05 15.06 -30.35
C GLY A 497 -1.34 14.22 -31.42
N PRO A 498 -0.15 13.68 -31.15
CA PRO A 498 0.58 12.85 -32.10
C PRO A 498 0.07 11.41 -32.16
N TYR A 499 -0.81 11.00 -31.25
CA TYR A 499 -1.23 9.59 -31.10
C TYR A 499 -2.61 9.34 -31.71
N ARG A 500 -2.75 8.20 -32.37
CA ARG A 500 -3.99 7.76 -33.03
C ARG A 500 -4.37 6.37 -32.54
N PHE A 501 -5.65 6.21 -32.20
CA PHE A 501 -6.18 4.94 -31.68
C PHE A 501 -7.36 4.45 -32.51
N ALA A 502 -7.34 3.16 -32.87
CA ALA A 502 -8.46 2.51 -33.56
C ALA A 502 -9.62 2.27 -32.59
N GLN A 503 -10.82 2.67 -33.02
CA GLN A 503 -12.05 2.57 -32.24
C GLN A 503 -12.88 1.36 -32.63
N GLY A 504 -13.73 0.84 -31.72
CA GLY A 504 -14.62 -0.27 -32.00
C GLY A 504 -13.93 -1.62 -32.21
N VAL A 505 -12.60 -1.70 -32.08
CA VAL A 505 -11.84 -2.94 -32.24
C VAL A 505 -11.58 -3.59 -30.88
N PRO A 506 -11.58 -4.94 -30.80
CA PRO A 506 -11.23 -5.65 -29.57
C PRO A 506 -9.82 -5.27 -29.10
N SER A 507 -9.69 -4.89 -27.83
CA SER A 507 -8.41 -4.47 -27.27
C SER A 507 -8.24 -4.92 -25.82
N LEU A 508 -6.99 -5.09 -25.40
CA LEU A 508 -6.64 -5.76 -24.16
C LEU A 508 -7.02 -4.97 -22.90
N LEU A 509 -6.54 -3.72 -22.75
CA LEU A 509 -6.74 -2.96 -21.51
C LEU A 509 -8.21 -2.62 -21.25
N PRO A 510 -8.98 -2.12 -22.23
CA PRO A 510 -10.42 -1.96 -22.06
C PRO A 510 -11.16 -3.25 -21.70
N SER A 511 -10.75 -4.40 -22.24
CA SER A 511 -11.35 -5.69 -21.89
C SER A 511 -11.11 -6.04 -20.42
N ILE A 512 -9.89 -5.87 -19.91
CA ILE A 512 -9.56 -6.08 -18.48
C ILE A 512 -10.38 -5.12 -17.60
N LEU A 513 -10.44 -3.84 -17.96
CA LEU A 513 -11.18 -2.84 -17.20
C LEU A 513 -12.68 -3.11 -17.18
N ASN A 514 -13.27 -3.57 -18.28
CA ASN A 514 -14.68 -3.96 -18.35
C ASN A 514 -14.97 -5.16 -17.44
N GLU A 515 -14.11 -6.17 -17.46
CA GLU A 515 -14.22 -7.36 -16.61
C GLU A 515 -14.15 -7.00 -15.12
N LEU A 516 -13.14 -6.21 -14.74
CA LEU A 516 -12.98 -5.75 -13.36
C LEU A 516 -14.14 -4.87 -12.88
N ALA A 517 -14.69 -4.02 -13.75
CA ALA A 517 -15.86 -3.18 -13.43
C ALA A 517 -17.12 -4.05 -13.22
N ALA A 518 -17.33 -5.07 -14.04
CA ALA A 518 -18.43 -6.02 -13.90
C ALA A 518 -18.31 -6.84 -12.60
N PHE A 519 -17.11 -7.34 -12.29
CA PHE A 519 -16.84 -8.05 -11.04
C PHE A 519 -17.06 -7.17 -9.82
N ARG A 520 -16.60 -5.92 -9.86
CA ARG A 520 -16.85 -4.96 -8.78
C ARG A 520 -18.34 -4.70 -8.57
N LYS A 521 -19.11 -4.53 -9.65
CA LYS A 521 -20.58 -4.35 -9.57
C LYS A 521 -21.26 -5.56 -8.94
N LYS A 522 -20.85 -6.78 -9.34
CA LYS A 522 -21.34 -8.05 -8.75
C LYS A 522 -21.00 -8.11 -7.26
N ALA A 523 -19.73 -7.86 -6.89
CA ALA A 523 -19.28 -7.91 -5.50
C ALA A 523 -20.03 -6.92 -4.60
N LYS A 524 -20.30 -5.70 -5.08
CA LYS A 524 -21.12 -4.72 -4.34
C LYS A 524 -22.56 -5.20 -4.10
N LYS A 525 -23.18 -5.87 -5.07
CA LYS A 525 -24.52 -6.45 -4.89
C LYS A 525 -24.51 -7.58 -3.87
N LEU A 526 -23.52 -8.47 -3.94
CA LEU A 526 -23.36 -9.57 -2.98
C LEU A 526 -23.07 -9.04 -1.57
N MET A 527 -22.25 -8.00 -1.44
CA MET A 527 -21.97 -7.34 -0.17
C MET A 527 -23.25 -6.79 0.47
N ALA A 528 -24.07 -6.08 -0.29
CA ALA A 528 -25.35 -5.57 0.21
C ALA A 528 -26.34 -6.67 0.61
N ALA A 529 -26.34 -7.80 -0.10
CA ALA A 529 -27.17 -8.96 0.24
C ALA A 529 -26.65 -9.75 1.46
N ALA A 530 -25.38 -9.62 1.77
CA ALA A 530 -24.70 -10.31 2.89
C ALA A 530 -24.52 -9.42 4.13
N GLU A 531 -25.18 -8.26 4.20
CA GLU A 531 -25.06 -7.30 5.30
C GLU A 531 -25.26 -7.98 6.67
N GLY A 532 -24.35 -7.75 7.60
CA GLY A 532 -24.34 -8.35 8.95
C GLY A 532 -23.85 -9.81 9.01
N THR A 533 -23.40 -10.40 7.91
CA THR A 533 -22.81 -11.75 7.89
C THR A 533 -21.28 -11.70 7.71
N PRO A 534 -20.53 -12.77 8.06
CA PRO A 534 -19.08 -12.84 7.79
C PRO A 534 -18.72 -12.68 6.30
N MET A 535 -19.62 -13.03 5.39
CA MET A 535 -19.40 -12.89 3.94
C MET A 535 -19.42 -11.44 3.45
N GLU A 536 -20.00 -10.53 4.20
CA GLU A 536 -19.94 -9.08 3.90
C GLU A 536 -18.49 -8.58 3.81
N ALA A 537 -17.64 -8.97 4.77
CA ALA A 537 -16.23 -8.60 4.79
C ALA A 537 -15.47 -9.16 3.57
N VAL A 538 -15.76 -10.40 3.16
CA VAL A 538 -15.18 -11.03 1.97
C VAL A 538 -15.57 -10.26 0.71
N TYR A 539 -16.84 -9.97 0.52
CA TYR A 539 -17.31 -9.22 -0.66
C TYR A 539 -16.84 -7.76 -0.67
N ASN A 540 -16.69 -7.15 0.51
CA ASN A 540 -16.06 -5.84 0.61
C ASN A 540 -14.59 -5.89 0.19
N GLY A 541 -13.84 -6.89 0.61
CA GLY A 541 -12.47 -7.16 0.15
C GLY A 541 -12.39 -7.32 -1.37
N GLN A 542 -13.31 -8.09 -1.97
CA GLN A 542 -13.40 -8.28 -3.42
C GLN A 542 -13.63 -6.96 -4.17
N GLN A 543 -14.64 -6.16 -3.78
CA GLN A 543 -14.92 -4.91 -4.47
C GLN A 543 -13.78 -3.90 -4.35
N LEU A 544 -13.07 -3.86 -3.21
CA LEU A 544 -11.90 -3.01 -3.00
C LEU A 544 -10.71 -3.47 -3.87
N ALA A 545 -10.46 -4.77 -3.93
CA ALA A 545 -9.40 -5.35 -4.77
C ALA A 545 -9.60 -4.99 -6.25
N TYR A 546 -10.82 -5.13 -6.76
CA TYR A 546 -11.15 -4.74 -8.13
C TYR A 546 -10.99 -3.24 -8.37
N LYS A 547 -11.41 -2.39 -7.42
CA LYS A 547 -11.23 -0.92 -7.50
C LYS A 547 -9.75 -0.54 -7.59
N ILE A 548 -8.93 -1.10 -6.71
CA ILE A 548 -7.48 -0.82 -6.66
C ILE A 548 -6.81 -1.31 -7.95
N SER A 549 -7.17 -2.50 -8.42
CA SER A 549 -6.64 -3.08 -9.65
C SER A 549 -6.95 -2.20 -10.87
N MET A 550 -8.20 -1.76 -11.04
CA MET A 550 -8.59 -0.84 -12.13
C MET A 550 -7.77 0.45 -12.11
N ASN A 551 -7.64 1.08 -10.96
CA ASN A 551 -6.91 2.34 -10.81
C ASN A 551 -5.39 2.20 -11.03
N SER A 552 -4.84 1.00 -10.88
CA SER A 552 -3.41 0.72 -11.06
C SER A 552 -2.99 0.60 -12.54
N ILE A 553 -3.93 0.33 -13.46
CA ILE A 553 -3.64 0.08 -14.88
C ILE A 553 -3.08 1.32 -15.57
N TYR A 554 -3.67 2.50 -15.33
CA TYR A 554 -3.14 3.75 -15.86
C TYR A 554 -1.68 4.00 -15.39
N GLY A 555 -1.44 3.91 -14.08
CA GLY A 555 -0.10 4.10 -13.51
C GLY A 555 0.95 3.11 -14.02
N PHE A 556 0.51 1.89 -14.35
CA PHE A 556 1.37 0.88 -14.97
C PHE A 556 1.87 1.31 -16.35
N THR A 557 1.00 1.86 -17.21
CA THR A 557 1.39 2.32 -18.56
C THR A 557 2.29 3.54 -18.52
N GLY A 558 2.14 4.41 -17.52
CA GLY A 558 2.92 5.65 -17.36
C GLY A 558 4.30 5.47 -16.70
N ALA A 559 4.60 4.30 -16.16
CA ALA A 559 5.86 4.05 -15.47
C ALA A 559 6.99 3.74 -16.48
N THR A 560 7.79 4.73 -16.84
CA THR A 560 8.85 4.64 -17.86
C THR A 560 9.89 3.53 -17.61
N LYS A 561 10.14 3.18 -16.36
CA LYS A 561 11.00 2.03 -15.95
C LYS A 561 10.18 0.78 -15.62
N GLY A 562 8.93 0.71 -16.08
CA GLY A 562 8.01 -0.40 -15.81
C GLY A 562 8.26 -1.63 -16.65
N MET A 563 7.40 -2.64 -16.44
CA MET A 563 7.47 -3.92 -17.18
C MET A 563 6.94 -3.80 -18.61
N LEU A 564 6.00 -2.87 -18.87
CA LEU A 564 5.44 -2.63 -20.22
C LEU A 564 5.00 -1.15 -20.36
N PRO A 565 5.94 -0.19 -20.38
CA PRO A 565 5.62 1.24 -20.42
C PRO A 565 5.05 1.66 -21.79
N CYS A 566 4.07 2.56 -21.79
CA CYS A 566 3.51 3.18 -22.99
C CYS A 566 3.08 4.61 -22.71
N VAL A 567 3.99 5.56 -22.94
CA VAL A 567 3.75 7.00 -22.72
C VAL A 567 2.59 7.51 -23.58
N ALA A 568 2.40 6.96 -24.78
CA ALA A 568 1.30 7.33 -25.67
C ALA A 568 -0.08 7.11 -25.00
N ILE A 569 -0.27 5.99 -24.31
CA ILE A 569 -1.52 5.73 -23.57
C ILE A 569 -1.63 6.69 -22.38
N ALA A 570 -0.59 6.77 -21.56
CA ALA A 570 -0.63 7.54 -20.32
C ALA A 570 -0.84 9.04 -20.56
N SER A 571 -0.16 9.63 -21.56
CA SER A 571 -0.32 11.04 -21.93
C SER A 571 -1.69 11.34 -22.52
N THR A 572 -2.25 10.40 -23.32
CA THR A 572 -3.61 10.55 -23.88
C THR A 572 -4.67 10.54 -22.79
N VAL A 573 -4.56 9.62 -21.81
CA VAL A 573 -5.49 9.55 -20.67
C VAL A 573 -5.51 10.85 -19.89
N THR A 574 -4.35 11.42 -19.55
CA THR A 574 -4.29 12.69 -18.81
C THR A 574 -4.74 13.87 -19.65
N MET A 575 -4.42 13.89 -20.95
CA MET A 575 -4.88 14.94 -21.86
C MET A 575 -6.40 14.94 -21.96
N ARG A 576 -7.03 13.77 -22.15
CA ARG A 576 -8.49 13.68 -22.24
C ARG A 576 -9.14 14.05 -20.90
N GLY A 577 -8.57 13.63 -19.78
CA GLY A 577 -9.04 14.02 -18.45
C GLY A 577 -9.05 15.54 -18.24
N ARG A 578 -7.99 16.24 -18.68
CA ARG A 578 -7.94 17.70 -18.63
C ARG A 578 -9.05 18.34 -19.47
N GLN A 579 -9.24 17.86 -20.70
CA GLN A 579 -10.30 18.36 -21.59
C GLN A 579 -11.69 18.17 -20.96
N MET A 580 -11.98 17.01 -20.38
CA MET A 580 -13.27 16.71 -19.76
C MET A 580 -13.57 17.64 -18.57
N ILE A 581 -12.58 17.93 -17.73
CA ILE A 581 -12.74 18.90 -16.64
C ILE A 581 -13.05 20.29 -17.16
N GLU A 582 -12.37 20.72 -18.21
CA GLU A 582 -12.57 22.04 -18.84
C GLU A 582 -13.93 22.13 -19.55
N GLU A 583 -14.31 21.09 -20.29
CA GLU A 583 -15.63 20.96 -20.93
C GLU A 583 -16.75 21.01 -19.88
N THR A 584 -16.61 20.31 -18.76
CA THR A 584 -17.56 20.33 -17.63
C THR A 584 -17.70 21.73 -17.04
N LYS A 585 -16.56 22.40 -16.77
CA LYS A 585 -16.56 23.77 -16.26
C LYS A 585 -17.32 24.70 -17.18
N ASN A 586 -16.97 24.71 -18.46
CA ASN A 586 -17.56 25.62 -19.45
C ASN A 586 -19.08 25.37 -19.59
N TYR A 587 -19.48 24.09 -19.67
CA TYR A 587 -20.89 23.71 -19.77
C TYR A 587 -21.70 24.18 -18.56
N VAL A 588 -21.22 23.97 -17.36
CA VAL A 588 -21.92 24.36 -16.11
C VAL A 588 -22.05 25.88 -16.01
N GLU A 589 -20.99 26.64 -16.32
CA GLU A 589 -21.02 28.11 -16.27
C GLU A 589 -21.92 28.72 -17.36
N GLU A 590 -22.08 28.04 -18.50
CA GLU A 590 -22.93 28.48 -19.61
C GLU A 590 -24.43 28.16 -19.42
N HIS A 591 -24.74 26.96 -18.90
CA HIS A 591 -26.11 26.43 -18.89
C HIS A 591 -26.82 26.59 -17.54
N PHE A 592 -26.09 26.87 -16.46
CA PHE A 592 -26.66 27.12 -15.13
C PHE A 592 -26.49 28.61 -14.76
N PRO A 593 -27.53 29.42 -14.87
CA PRO A 593 -27.42 30.85 -14.61
C PRO A 593 -26.82 31.14 -13.22
N GLY A 594 -25.80 32.02 -13.21
CA GLY A 594 -25.11 32.40 -11.96
C GLY A 594 -24.13 31.34 -11.39
N ALA A 595 -24.04 30.17 -12.00
CA ALA A 595 -23.09 29.17 -11.58
C ALA A 595 -21.64 29.58 -11.81
N LYS A 596 -20.75 29.29 -10.86
CA LYS A 596 -19.30 29.55 -10.99
C LYS A 596 -18.51 28.36 -10.49
N VAL A 597 -17.56 27.92 -11.29
CA VAL A 597 -16.62 26.87 -10.88
C VAL A 597 -15.49 27.51 -10.07
N ARG A 598 -15.47 27.26 -8.77
CA ARG A 598 -14.51 27.84 -7.82
C ARG A 598 -13.18 27.11 -7.79
N TYR A 599 -13.20 25.81 -8.07
CA TYR A 599 -12.03 24.95 -8.03
C TYR A 599 -12.30 23.64 -8.79
N GLY A 600 -11.23 22.96 -9.20
CA GLY A 600 -11.28 21.59 -9.75
C GLY A 600 -9.94 20.89 -9.62
N ASP A 601 -9.96 19.61 -9.32
CA ASP A 601 -8.75 18.80 -9.07
C ASP A 601 -8.89 17.42 -9.69
N THR A 602 -8.14 17.20 -10.76
CA THR A 602 -7.99 15.91 -11.44
C THR A 602 -9.29 15.34 -12.02
N ASP A 603 -10.24 14.95 -11.18
CA ASP A 603 -11.51 14.27 -11.48
C ASP A 603 -12.75 15.00 -10.92
N SER A 604 -12.54 16.07 -10.16
CA SER A 604 -13.62 16.78 -9.48
C SER A 604 -13.72 18.26 -9.87
N VAL A 605 -14.95 18.78 -9.85
CA VAL A 605 -15.29 20.18 -10.09
C VAL A 605 -16.16 20.70 -8.94
N MET A 606 -15.75 21.83 -8.33
CA MET A 606 -16.43 22.48 -7.21
C MET A 606 -17.23 23.67 -7.75
N VAL A 607 -18.54 23.55 -7.73
CA VAL A 607 -19.47 24.50 -8.34
C VAL A 607 -20.25 25.26 -7.26
N GLU A 608 -20.24 26.56 -7.32
CA GLU A 608 -21.19 27.44 -6.63
C GLU A 608 -22.36 27.70 -7.56
N PHE A 609 -23.54 27.22 -7.21
CA PHE A 609 -24.78 27.54 -7.92
C PHE A 609 -25.47 28.73 -7.29
N ASP A 610 -26.24 29.50 -8.12
CA ASP A 610 -27.15 30.51 -7.58
C ASP A 610 -28.33 29.84 -6.87
N VAL A 611 -28.34 29.94 -5.57
CA VAL A 611 -29.40 29.35 -4.72
C VAL A 611 -30.61 30.31 -4.54
N GLN A 612 -30.71 31.35 -5.33
CA GLN A 612 -31.85 32.27 -5.38
C GLN A 612 -32.23 32.87 -4.01
N GLY A 613 -31.22 33.22 -3.20
CA GLY A 613 -31.41 33.82 -1.87
C GLY A 613 -31.85 32.88 -0.77
N ARG A 614 -31.94 31.56 -1.04
CA ARG A 614 -32.17 30.53 -0.01
C ARG A 614 -31.03 30.48 1.00
N LYS A 615 -31.31 30.01 2.21
CA LYS A 615 -30.32 29.95 3.31
C LYS A 615 -30.39 28.62 4.05
N GLY A 616 -29.32 28.29 4.75
CA GLY A 616 -29.23 27.11 5.60
C GLY A 616 -29.49 25.79 4.84
N GLN A 617 -30.32 24.91 5.39
CA GLN A 617 -30.61 23.60 4.82
C GLN A 617 -31.33 23.70 3.47
N ASP A 618 -32.23 24.66 3.29
CA ASP A 618 -32.96 24.86 2.02
C ASP A 618 -32.01 25.21 0.86
N ALA A 619 -30.97 26.01 1.12
CA ALA A 619 -29.94 26.31 0.13
C ALA A 619 -29.11 25.06 -0.22
N ILE A 620 -28.78 24.21 0.78
CA ILE A 620 -28.03 22.96 0.57
C ILE A 620 -28.85 21.97 -0.26
N ASP A 621 -30.12 21.78 0.07
CA ASP A 621 -31.02 20.88 -0.65
C ASP A 621 -31.22 21.32 -2.10
N TYR A 622 -31.42 22.63 -2.31
CA TYR A 622 -31.54 23.16 -3.66
C TYR A 622 -30.25 23.09 -4.48
N SER A 623 -29.10 23.33 -3.84
CA SER A 623 -27.79 23.14 -4.51
C SER A 623 -27.54 21.66 -4.84
N TRP A 624 -28.08 20.74 -4.03
CA TRP A 624 -28.08 19.31 -4.33
C TRP A 624 -28.89 19.00 -5.59
N GLU A 625 -30.11 19.51 -5.71
CA GLU A 625 -30.97 19.31 -6.88
C GLU A 625 -30.31 19.86 -8.16
N LEU A 626 -29.72 21.06 -8.10
CA LEU A 626 -28.99 21.62 -9.22
C LEU A 626 -27.76 20.78 -9.60
N GLY A 627 -27.08 20.24 -8.60
CA GLY A 627 -25.94 19.31 -8.80
C GLY A 627 -26.36 18.00 -9.46
N GLU A 628 -27.51 17.43 -9.10
CA GLU A 628 -28.07 16.23 -9.77
C GLU A 628 -28.39 16.53 -11.24
N GLN A 629 -28.99 17.68 -11.53
CA GLN A 629 -29.26 18.11 -12.91
C GLN A 629 -27.97 18.35 -13.70
N ALA A 630 -26.98 19.02 -13.11
CA ALA A 630 -25.70 19.29 -13.76
C ALA A 630 -24.92 17.99 -14.04
N SER A 631 -24.90 17.05 -13.10
CA SER A 631 -24.23 15.76 -13.29
C SER A 631 -24.87 14.96 -14.42
N GLU A 632 -26.19 14.90 -14.49
CA GLU A 632 -26.92 14.21 -15.58
C GLU A 632 -26.67 14.84 -16.95
N GLN A 633 -26.72 16.17 -17.02
CA GLN A 633 -26.52 16.88 -18.29
C GLN A 633 -25.06 16.79 -18.76
N CYS A 634 -24.09 16.99 -17.88
CA CYS A 634 -22.67 16.89 -18.22
C CYS A 634 -22.27 15.48 -18.61
N SER A 635 -22.81 14.45 -17.98
CA SER A 635 -22.52 13.04 -18.34
C SER A 635 -22.88 12.74 -19.80
N LYS A 636 -23.91 13.39 -20.35
CA LYS A 636 -24.33 13.24 -21.76
C LYS A 636 -23.34 13.82 -22.77
N LEU A 637 -22.42 14.68 -22.33
CA LEU A 637 -21.37 15.25 -23.18
C LEU A 637 -20.25 14.24 -23.49
N PHE A 638 -20.13 13.22 -22.68
CA PHE A 638 -19.00 12.32 -22.71
C PHE A 638 -19.38 10.93 -23.21
N LYS A 639 -18.43 10.32 -23.92
CA LYS A 639 -18.59 8.94 -24.39
C LYS A 639 -18.64 7.98 -23.21
N ALA A 640 -19.67 7.11 -23.17
CA ALA A 640 -19.80 6.09 -22.12
C ALA A 640 -18.56 5.19 -22.08
N PRO A 641 -18.12 4.76 -20.90
CA PRO A 641 -18.75 4.85 -19.59
C PRO A 641 -18.28 6.02 -18.72
N ASN A 642 -17.83 7.12 -19.30
CA ASN A 642 -17.53 8.31 -18.50
C ASN A 642 -18.83 8.87 -17.93
N ASP A 643 -18.86 9.01 -16.61
CA ASP A 643 -20.02 9.45 -15.85
C ASP A 643 -19.58 10.44 -14.78
N LEU A 644 -20.27 11.59 -14.74
CA LEU A 644 -20.04 12.61 -13.74
C LEU A 644 -21.12 12.47 -12.66
N GLU A 645 -20.69 12.21 -11.42
CA GLU A 645 -21.59 11.99 -10.30
C GLU A 645 -21.59 13.19 -9.35
N LEU A 646 -22.75 13.50 -8.77
CA LEU A 646 -22.82 14.36 -7.60
C LEU A 646 -22.37 13.57 -6.38
N GLU A 647 -21.22 13.96 -5.81
CA GLU A 647 -20.64 13.24 -4.68
C GLU A 647 -21.13 13.82 -3.34
N LYS A 648 -21.09 15.17 -3.21
CA LYS A 648 -21.33 15.86 -1.93
C LYS A 648 -21.58 17.35 -2.14
N VAL A 649 -22.12 18.00 -1.10
CA VAL A 649 -22.23 19.46 -1.02
C VAL A 649 -21.47 19.95 0.21
N TYR A 650 -20.72 21.02 0.06
CA TYR A 650 -19.98 21.68 1.13
C TYR A 650 -20.67 22.99 1.52
N CYS A 651 -20.90 23.22 2.82
CA CYS A 651 -21.47 24.47 3.33
C CYS A 651 -21.16 24.66 4.83
N PRO A 652 -20.30 25.64 5.21
CA PRO A 652 -19.47 26.49 4.37
C PRO A 652 -18.26 25.76 3.75
N TYR A 653 -17.60 26.41 2.79
CA TYR A 653 -16.41 25.93 2.09
C TYR A 653 -15.31 26.99 2.10
N PHE A 654 -14.16 26.69 2.68
CA PHE A 654 -13.00 27.57 2.74
C PHE A 654 -11.89 27.05 1.85
N LEU A 655 -11.61 27.78 0.78
CA LEU A 655 -10.59 27.44 -0.20
C LEU A 655 -9.35 28.32 -0.03
N TYR A 656 -8.24 27.76 0.40
CA TYR A 656 -7.00 28.49 0.67
C TYR A 656 -6.05 28.51 -0.51
N SER A 657 -5.95 27.43 -1.23
CA SER A 657 -5.14 27.24 -2.44
C SER A 657 -5.46 25.91 -3.10
N LYS A 658 -4.83 25.64 -4.25
CA LYS A 658 -4.90 24.32 -4.89
C LYS A 658 -4.55 23.22 -3.86
N LYS A 659 -5.42 22.22 -3.73
CA LYS A 659 -5.31 21.07 -2.79
C LYS A 659 -5.33 21.44 -1.29
N ARG A 660 -5.76 22.64 -0.93
CA ARG A 660 -5.84 23.10 0.47
C ARG A 660 -7.20 23.77 0.75
N TYR A 661 -8.08 23.04 1.43
CA TYR A 661 -9.43 23.54 1.80
C TYR A 661 -9.96 22.88 3.08
N ALA A 662 -10.97 23.50 3.68
CA ALA A 662 -11.73 22.97 4.79
C ALA A 662 -13.22 23.28 4.63
N ALA A 663 -14.10 22.32 4.94
CA ALA A 663 -15.54 22.48 4.74
C ALA A 663 -16.37 21.58 5.62
N LYS A 664 -17.63 21.97 5.88
CA LYS A 664 -18.66 21.05 6.36
C LYS A 664 -19.24 20.28 5.18
N MET A 665 -19.16 18.96 5.23
CA MET A 665 -19.58 18.07 4.17
C MET A 665 -20.97 17.50 4.44
N TYR A 666 -21.82 17.56 3.41
CA TYR A 666 -23.17 17.01 3.41
C TYR A 666 -23.30 15.93 2.36
N GLU A 667 -24.00 14.85 2.69
CA GLU A 667 -24.29 13.74 1.80
C GLU A 667 -25.75 13.35 1.87
N LYS A 668 -26.27 12.73 0.80
CA LYS A 668 -27.64 12.20 0.76
C LYS A 668 -27.73 10.89 1.55
N LYS A 669 -28.60 10.83 2.54
CA LYS A 669 -28.94 9.62 3.29
C LYS A 669 -30.44 9.33 3.12
N GLY A 670 -30.77 8.38 2.28
CA GLY A 670 -32.15 8.17 1.84
C GLY A 670 -32.66 9.38 1.02
N ALA A 671 -33.77 9.99 1.44
CA ALA A 671 -34.35 11.17 0.77
C ALA A 671 -33.81 12.52 1.30
N LYS A 672 -32.94 12.53 2.33
CA LYS A 672 -32.51 13.75 2.98
C LYS A 672 -31.00 14.00 2.80
N VAL A 673 -30.62 15.26 2.61
CA VAL A 673 -29.23 15.71 2.62
C VAL A 673 -28.84 16.10 4.04
N VAL A 674 -27.85 15.41 4.63
CA VAL A 674 -27.49 15.56 6.03
C VAL A 674 -25.99 15.83 6.21
N PHE A 675 -25.64 16.56 7.27
CA PHE A 675 -24.26 16.76 7.65
C PHE A 675 -23.60 15.42 7.98
N LYS A 676 -22.40 15.20 7.45
CA LYS A 676 -21.62 13.99 7.68
C LYS A 676 -20.40 14.24 8.56
N LYS A 677 -19.57 15.19 8.17
CA LYS A 677 -18.29 15.50 8.87
C LYS A 677 -17.69 16.81 8.39
N ILE A 678 -16.68 17.29 9.10
CA ILE A 678 -15.77 18.31 8.58
C ILE A 678 -14.72 17.63 7.70
N ASP A 679 -14.61 18.05 6.45
CA ASP A 679 -13.61 17.57 5.49
C ASP A 679 -12.49 18.60 5.36
N VAL A 680 -11.23 18.15 5.58
CA VAL A 680 -10.04 19.01 5.53
C VAL A 680 -9.01 18.38 4.62
N LYS A 681 -8.51 19.14 3.64
CA LYS A 681 -7.46 18.70 2.73
C LYS A 681 -6.25 19.63 2.77
N GLY A 682 -5.06 19.06 2.85
CA GLY A 682 -3.77 19.75 2.68
C GLY A 682 -3.39 20.79 3.74
N LEU A 683 -4.23 21.05 4.74
CA LEU A 683 -3.94 21.96 5.83
C LEU A 683 -3.12 21.28 6.92
N GLN A 684 -2.40 22.08 7.72
CA GLN A 684 -1.54 21.60 8.81
C GLN A 684 -2.30 20.80 9.87
N VAL A 685 -3.61 21.03 10.06
CA VAL A 685 -4.44 20.28 10.98
C VAL A 685 -4.47 18.77 10.71
N VAL A 686 -4.29 18.35 9.45
CA VAL A 686 -4.24 16.94 9.04
C VAL A 686 -2.83 16.44 8.69
N ARG A 687 -1.82 17.31 8.83
CA ARG A 687 -0.42 16.96 8.53
C ARG A 687 0.28 16.35 9.74
N ARG A 688 0.90 15.21 9.54
CA ARG A 688 1.61 14.46 10.60
C ARG A 688 2.94 15.07 11.02
N ASP A 689 3.50 16.03 10.27
CA ASP A 689 4.71 16.77 10.61
C ASP A 689 4.46 18.00 11.50
N THR A 690 3.19 18.32 11.79
CA THR A 690 2.75 19.36 12.72
C THR A 690 2.50 18.72 14.10
N CYS A 691 2.99 19.34 15.17
CA CYS A 691 2.82 18.82 16.52
C CYS A 691 1.33 18.84 16.97
N MET A 692 0.99 17.96 17.93
CA MET A 692 -0.40 17.76 18.37
C MET A 692 -1.04 19.04 18.91
N TYR A 693 -0.30 19.83 19.66
CA TYR A 693 -0.78 21.12 20.19
C TYR A 693 -1.28 22.04 19.07
N VAL A 694 -0.44 22.29 18.06
CA VAL A 694 -0.81 23.16 16.93
C VAL A 694 -1.99 22.59 16.16
N ARG A 695 -2.06 21.28 15.96
CA ARG A 695 -3.20 20.65 15.31
C ARG A 695 -4.49 20.79 16.11
N GLY A 696 -4.40 20.67 17.45
CA GLY A 696 -5.52 20.91 18.36
C GLY A 696 -6.05 22.34 18.27
N VAL A 697 -5.13 23.31 18.27
CA VAL A 697 -5.48 24.73 18.09
C VAL A 697 -6.15 24.98 16.75
N LEU A 698 -5.55 24.48 15.65
CA LEU A 698 -6.11 24.65 14.31
C LEU A 698 -7.47 23.95 14.13
N LYS A 699 -7.66 22.80 14.76
CA LYS A 699 -8.94 22.09 14.72
C LYS A 699 -10.05 22.89 15.40
N HIS A 700 -9.77 23.46 16.56
CA HIS A 700 -10.73 24.31 17.27
C HIS A 700 -11.01 25.61 16.52
N LEU A 701 -9.97 26.24 15.95
CA LEU A 701 -10.16 27.41 15.09
C LEU A 701 -11.04 27.11 13.88
N LEU A 702 -10.85 25.97 13.23
CA LEU A 702 -11.70 25.52 12.12
C LEU A 702 -13.16 25.34 12.57
N ASP A 703 -13.37 24.75 13.75
CA ASP A 703 -14.71 24.60 14.29
C ASP A 703 -15.38 25.94 14.52
N LEU A 704 -14.68 26.92 15.09
CA LEU A 704 -15.18 28.28 15.28
C LEU A 704 -15.56 28.95 13.96
N VAL A 705 -14.66 28.98 12.96
CA VAL A 705 -14.89 29.68 11.70
C VAL A 705 -15.89 28.99 10.77
N LEU A 706 -16.04 27.66 10.86
CA LEU A 706 -17.04 26.92 10.10
C LEU A 706 -18.46 27.03 10.72
N ASN A 707 -18.57 27.50 11.98
CA ASN A 707 -19.87 27.67 12.64
C ASN A 707 -20.34 29.13 12.71
N SER A 708 -19.46 30.12 12.46
CA SER A 708 -19.78 31.53 12.56
C SER A 708 -18.99 32.38 11.56
N GLU A 709 -19.64 33.36 10.97
CA GLU A 709 -18.98 34.38 10.12
C GLU A 709 -18.18 35.41 10.94
N ASP A 710 -18.38 35.48 12.26
CA ASP A 710 -17.66 36.39 13.14
C ASP A 710 -16.27 35.80 13.47
N PRO A 711 -15.16 36.44 13.05
CA PRO A 711 -13.81 35.96 13.29
C PRO A 711 -13.31 36.23 14.74
N ARG A 712 -14.00 37.09 15.51
CA ARG A 712 -13.52 37.54 16.83
C ARG A 712 -13.27 36.40 17.83
N PRO A 713 -14.16 35.40 18.00
CA PRO A 713 -13.89 34.27 18.88
C PRO A 713 -12.67 33.46 18.46
N ALA A 714 -12.44 33.29 17.15
CA ALA A 714 -11.28 32.57 16.63
C ALA A 714 -9.97 33.34 16.89
N ILE A 715 -10.00 34.68 16.74
CA ILE A 715 -8.84 35.54 17.02
C ILE A 715 -8.46 35.49 18.50
N GLU A 716 -9.46 35.59 19.42
CA GLU A 716 -9.25 35.51 20.87
C GLU A 716 -8.64 34.15 21.27
N TYR A 717 -9.22 33.06 20.76
CA TYR A 717 -8.71 31.71 21.03
C TYR A 717 -7.26 31.53 20.53
N ALA A 718 -6.94 32.06 19.35
CA ALA A 718 -5.57 32.00 18.80
C ALA A 718 -4.57 32.74 19.71
N ARG A 719 -4.94 33.91 20.24
CA ARG A 719 -4.13 34.71 21.19
C ARG A 719 -3.91 33.96 22.49
N ASP A 720 -4.95 33.37 23.02
CA ASP A 720 -4.86 32.66 24.31
C ASP A 720 -4.03 31.37 24.17
N SER A 721 -4.17 30.67 23.06
CA SER A 721 -3.32 29.52 22.74
C SER A 721 -1.83 29.93 22.63
N ALA A 722 -1.54 31.05 21.98
CA ALA A 722 -0.18 31.59 21.93
C ALA A 722 0.39 31.91 23.32
N ARG A 723 -0.43 32.52 24.18
CA ARG A 723 -0.02 32.86 25.58
C ARG A 723 0.25 31.59 26.41
N VAL A 724 -0.59 30.55 26.26
CA VAL A 724 -0.41 29.27 26.97
C VAL A 724 0.92 28.62 26.54
N LEU A 725 1.20 28.60 25.24
CA LEU A 725 2.44 28.06 24.68
C LEU A 725 3.68 28.80 25.21
N LEU A 726 3.70 30.11 25.08
CA LEU A 726 4.83 30.96 25.50
C LEU A 726 5.12 30.91 27.01
N LYS A 727 4.09 30.66 27.83
CA LYS A 727 4.24 30.42 29.27
C LYS A 727 4.77 29.03 29.64
N GLY A 728 5.06 28.20 28.65
CA GLY A 728 5.57 26.83 28.86
C GLY A 728 4.56 25.89 29.55
N LYS A 729 3.25 26.11 29.40
CA LYS A 729 2.20 25.31 30.01
C LYS A 729 1.70 24.16 29.13
N VAL A 730 2.40 23.85 28.05
CA VAL A 730 2.09 22.79 27.10
C VAL A 730 3.00 21.60 27.36
N ASP A 731 2.43 20.40 27.45
CA ASP A 731 3.21 19.16 27.64
C ASP A 731 4.16 18.91 26.46
N SER A 732 5.36 18.41 26.74
CA SER A 732 6.35 18.04 25.73
C SER A 732 5.83 17.02 24.71
N LYS A 733 4.96 16.11 25.15
CA LYS A 733 4.30 15.12 24.24
C LYS A 733 3.46 15.81 23.17
N GLU A 734 2.75 16.89 23.53
CA GLU A 734 1.93 17.65 22.57
C GLU A 734 2.77 18.50 21.60
N LEU A 735 4.01 18.83 21.97
CA LEU A 735 4.96 19.60 21.14
C LEU A 735 5.85 18.71 20.27
N THR A 736 5.78 17.39 20.44
CA THR A 736 6.56 16.44 19.66
C THR A 736 6.16 16.48 18.18
N MET A 737 7.16 16.72 17.32
CA MET A 737 7.02 16.67 15.87
C MET A 737 7.56 15.34 15.36
N SER A 738 7.11 14.88 14.19
CA SER A 738 7.66 13.70 13.56
C SER A 738 7.81 13.87 12.05
N LYS A 739 8.92 13.40 11.48
CA LYS A 739 9.15 13.39 10.02
C LYS A 739 9.67 12.04 9.56
N GLN A 740 9.26 11.65 8.35
CA GLN A 740 9.71 10.40 7.75
C GLN A 740 11.17 10.53 7.30
N LEU A 741 11.97 9.51 7.61
CA LEU A 741 13.37 9.43 7.22
C LEU A 741 13.48 8.97 5.76
N GLY A 742 14.14 9.75 4.93
CA GLY A 742 14.46 9.41 3.53
C GLY A 742 15.80 8.70 3.41
N ALA A 743 16.13 8.23 2.20
CA ALA A 743 17.39 7.56 1.93
C ALA A 743 18.58 8.54 1.81
N ASP A 744 18.36 9.68 1.15
CA ASP A 744 19.42 10.65 0.85
C ASP A 744 18.98 12.07 1.19
N TYR A 745 19.87 12.82 1.82
CA TYR A 745 19.67 14.22 2.17
C TYR A 745 20.84 15.07 1.66
N LYS A 746 20.52 16.12 0.92
CA LYS A 746 21.51 17.09 0.43
C LYS A 746 21.95 18.10 1.49
N THR A 747 21.16 18.25 2.56
CA THR A 747 21.39 19.21 3.64
C THR A 747 21.13 18.57 5.00
N ARG A 748 21.75 19.09 6.06
CA ARG A 748 21.41 18.71 7.45
C ARG A 748 19.97 19.05 7.75
N VAL A 749 19.24 18.10 8.31
CA VAL A 749 17.84 18.28 8.73
C VAL A 749 17.62 17.75 10.15
N PRO A 750 16.72 18.34 10.95
CA PRO A 750 16.55 18.01 12.37
C PRO A 750 16.35 16.53 12.69
N HIS A 751 15.48 15.85 11.99
CA HIS A 751 15.14 14.45 12.23
C HIS A 751 16.26 13.47 11.88
N VAL A 752 17.14 13.80 10.92
CA VAL A 752 18.37 13.01 10.64
C VAL A 752 19.38 13.18 11.76
N GLU A 753 19.56 14.41 12.25
CA GLU A 753 20.45 14.67 13.37
C GLU A 753 20.01 13.90 14.63
N VAL A 754 18.69 13.85 14.89
CA VAL A 754 18.15 13.07 16.02
C VAL A 754 18.40 11.58 15.85
N ARG A 755 18.19 11.02 14.64
CA ARG A 755 18.58 9.64 14.35
C ARG A 755 20.05 9.39 14.66
N ASP A 756 20.94 10.28 14.23
CA ASP A 756 22.38 10.14 14.44
C ASP A 756 22.77 10.27 15.93
N LYS A 757 22.07 11.11 16.69
CA LYS A 757 22.20 11.18 18.15
C LYS A 757 21.76 9.89 18.84
N ILE A 758 20.61 9.33 18.43
CA ILE A 758 20.13 8.03 18.93
C ILE A 758 21.16 6.94 18.61
N LYS A 759 21.64 6.86 17.37
CA LYS A 759 22.67 5.91 16.95
C LYS A 759 23.95 5.97 17.78
N LYS A 760 24.42 7.20 18.11
CA LYS A 760 25.61 7.37 18.94
C LYS A 760 25.40 6.89 20.38
N ARG A 761 24.19 7.05 20.93
CA ARG A 761 23.86 6.67 22.31
C ARG A 761 23.54 5.19 22.45
N SER A 762 22.84 4.64 21.49
CA SER A 762 22.40 3.23 21.48
C SER A 762 22.44 2.69 20.04
N PRO A 763 23.62 2.25 19.57
CA PRO A 763 23.76 1.68 18.24
C PRO A 763 22.80 0.50 18.02
N GLY A 764 22.06 0.51 16.91
CA GLY A 764 21.05 -0.50 16.56
C GLY A 764 19.62 -0.10 16.90
N SER A 765 19.39 0.88 17.78
CA SER A 765 18.05 1.39 18.11
C SER A 765 17.62 2.58 17.25
N GLU A 766 18.46 3.04 16.33
CA GLU A 766 18.14 4.17 15.49
C GLU A 766 17.03 3.84 14.47
N PRO A 767 16.10 4.79 14.22
CA PRO A 767 15.09 4.67 13.17
C PRO A 767 15.72 4.41 11.80
N GLN A 768 15.12 3.49 11.05
CA GLN A 768 15.57 3.13 9.71
C GLN A 768 14.93 4.00 8.62
N ASN A 769 15.46 3.92 7.39
CA ASN A 769 14.87 4.62 6.25
C ASN A 769 13.40 4.20 6.06
N GLY A 770 12.53 5.21 5.86
CA GLY A 770 11.10 5.01 5.78
C GLY A 770 10.36 5.15 7.12
N ASP A 771 11.06 5.10 8.27
CA ASP A 771 10.46 5.32 9.59
C ASP A 771 10.23 6.80 9.87
N ARG A 772 9.38 7.06 10.85
CA ARG A 772 9.17 8.43 11.33
C ARG A 772 10.02 8.66 12.57
N VAL A 773 10.84 9.71 12.51
CA VAL A 773 11.66 10.16 13.63
C VAL A 773 10.90 11.24 14.39
N ALA A 774 10.60 10.97 15.64
CA ALA A 774 10.04 11.94 16.57
C ALA A 774 11.14 12.85 17.12
N PHE A 775 10.86 14.14 17.28
CA PHE A 775 11.84 15.10 17.84
C PHE A 775 11.16 16.31 18.48
N LEU A 776 11.88 16.89 19.43
CA LEU A 776 11.56 18.14 20.08
C LEU A 776 12.64 19.19 19.77
N ILE A 777 12.29 20.47 19.81
CA ILE A 777 13.26 21.56 19.68
C ILE A 777 13.52 22.14 21.07
N THR A 778 14.78 22.05 21.46
CA THR A 778 15.24 22.45 22.80
C THR A 778 15.88 23.84 22.81
N LYS A 779 15.97 24.47 23.98
CA LYS A 779 16.54 25.80 24.16
C LYS A 779 18.06 25.80 24.30
N VAL A 780 18.75 24.87 23.62
CA VAL A 780 20.20 24.84 23.57
C VAL A 780 20.73 25.80 22.49
N PRO A 781 21.93 26.37 22.64
CA PRO A 781 22.57 27.21 21.61
C PRO A 781 22.87 26.39 20.36
N GLY A 782 22.78 26.98 19.17
CA GLY A 782 23.18 26.36 17.92
C GLY A 782 22.16 26.51 16.81
N LEU A 783 22.40 25.82 15.69
CA LEU A 783 21.50 25.75 14.56
C LEU A 783 20.28 24.89 14.89
N LEU A 784 19.19 24.97 14.11
CA LEU A 784 17.97 24.20 14.32
C LEU A 784 18.22 22.70 14.44
N CYS A 785 19.17 22.17 13.67
CA CYS A 785 19.53 20.75 13.73
C CYS A 785 20.18 20.39 15.07
N ASP A 786 20.99 21.29 15.64
CA ASP A 786 21.66 21.06 16.93
C ASP A 786 20.67 21.09 18.09
N LYS A 787 19.61 21.94 17.99
CA LYS A 787 18.51 22.07 18.95
C LYS A 787 17.54 20.88 18.93
N ALA A 788 17.50 20.10 17.82
CA ALA A 788 16.61 18.96 17.70
C ALA A 788 17.08 17.79 18.57
N GLU A 789 16.16 17.19 19.33
CA GLU A 789 16.51 16.14 20.28
C GLU A 789 15.40 15.07 20.39
N ASP A 790 15.78 13.86 20.77
CA ASP A 790 14.87 12.76 21.03
C ASP A 790 13.93 13.06 22.22
N PRO A 791 12.61 12.88 22.09
CA PRO A 791 11.64 13.16 23.15
C PRO A 791 11.92 12.41 24.46
N VAL A 792 12.37 11.16 24.39
CA VAL A 792 12.71 10.37 25.58
C VAL A 792 13.90 10.97 26.27
N TRP A 793 14.95 11.31 25.53
CA TRP A 793 16.16 11.95 26.05
C TRP A 793 15.86 13.32 26.69
N VAL A 794 14.98 14.11 26.07
CA VAL A 794 14.54 15.40 26.61
C VAL A 794 13.87 15.23 27.96
N THR A 795 12.97 14.24 28.07
CA THR A 795 12.21 13.96 29.29
C THR A 795 13.13 13.47 30.41
N ASP A 796 13.97 12.48 30.12
CA ASP A 796 14.88 11.87 31.10
C ASP A 796 15.90 12.87 31.67
N ASN A 797 16.38 13.78 30.81
CA ASN A 797 17.39 14.76 31.18
C ASN A 797 16.80 16.15 31.52
N LYS A 798 15.46 16.29 31.50
CA LYS A 798 14.74 17.55 31.82
C LYS A 798 15.25 18.75 31.02
N ILE A 799 15.52 18.55 29.72
CA ILE A 799 16.06 19.59 28.85
C ILE A 799 14.97 20.63 28.52
N PRO A 800 15.20 21.92 28.70
CA PRO A 800 14.21 22.95 28.43
C PRO A 800 13.88 23.08 26.95
N LEU A 801 12.59 23.24 26.62
CA LEU A 801 12.09 23.41 25.26
C LEU A 801 12.16 24.86 24.80
N ASP A 802 12.30 25.06 23.47
CA ASP A 802 12.28 26.37 22.82
C ASP A 802 10.85 26.77 22.43
N TYR A 803 10.04 27.24 23.41
CA TYR A 803 8.64 27.63 23.18
C TYR A 803 8.49 28.79 22.21
N VAL A 804 9.50 29.68 22.10
CA VAL A 804 9.51 30.76 21.11
C VAL A 804 9.59 30.22 19.72
N TYR A 805 10.45 29.21 19.48
CA TYR A 805 10.50 28.51 18.19
C TYR A 805 9.15 27.90 17.81
N TYR A 806 8.46 27.23 18.76
CA TYR A 806 7.16 26.63 18.47
C TYR A 806 6.11 27.69 18.15
N PHE A 807 6.15 28.82 18.82
CA PHE A 807 5.27 29.95 18.52
C PHE A 807 5.55 30.49 17.10
N GLU A 808 6.76 30.91 16.81
CA GLU A 808 7.13 31.59 15.59
C GLU A 808 7.04 30.71 14.36
N HIS A 809 7.54 29.48 14.48
CA HIS A 809 7.72 28.59 13.33
C HIS A 809 6.65 27.49 13.19
N GLN A 810 5.91 27.17 14.25
CA GLN A 810 4.90 26.11 14.20
C GLN A 810 3.47 26.63 14.34
N LEU A 811 3.20 27.67 15.15
CA LEU A 811 1.85 28.16 15.42
C LEU A 811 1.46 29.34 14.52
N VAL A 812 2.30 30.38 14.44
CA VAL A 812 1.95 31.66 13.81
C VAL A 812 1.52 31.47 12.36
N LYS A 813 2.37 30.88 11.52
CA LYS A 813 2.07 30.77 10.11
C LYS A 813 0.81 29.95 9.82
N PRO A 814 0.58 28.73 10.38
CA PRO A 814 -0.64 27.98 10.18
C PRO A 814 -1.91 28.69 10.63
N VAL A 815 -1.87 29.41 11.74
CA VAL A 815 -3.02 30.18 12.25
C VAL A 815 -3.31 31.37 11.33
N CYS A 816 -2.28 32.11 10.91
CA CYS A 816 -2.44 33.21 9.96
C CYS A 816 -2.98 32.71 8.61
N ASP A 817 -2.42 31.65 8.05
CA ASP A 817 -2.91 31.05 6.78
C ASP A 817 -4.39 30.64 6.90
N LEU A 818 -4.80 30.10 8.06
CA LEU A 818 -6.18 29.65 8.30
C LEU A 818 -7.19 30.80 8.41
N LEU A 819 -6.81 31.89 9.05
CA LEU A 819 -7.70 33.01 9.31
C LEU A 819 -7.64 34.12 8.24
N GLU A 820 -6.64 34.08 7.33
CA GLU A 820 -6.45 35.10 6.28
C GLU A 820 -7.72 35.43 5.47
N PRO A 821 -8.53 34.43 5.02
CA PRO A 821 -9.76 34.70 4.28
C PRO A 821 -10.81 35.53 5.04
N LEU A 822 -10.69 35.59 6.38
CA LEU A 822 -11.64 36.28 7.28
C LEU A 822 -11.12 37.61 7.79
N VAL A 823 -9.80 37.74 7.99
CA VAL A 823 -9.18 38.91 8.63
C VAL A 823 -8.44 39.83 7.64
N GLY A 824 -8.27 39.39 6.39
CA GLY A 824 -7.63 40.18 5.33
C GLY A 824 -6.09 40.12 5.30
N ALA A 825 -5.47 41.02 4.55
CA ALA A 825 -4.08 40.93 4.07
C ALA A 825 -2.97 40.99 5.14
N ASN A 826 -3.25 41.26 6.40
CA ASN A 826 -2.23 41.30 7.47
C ASN A 826 -2.68 40.50 8.70
N PRO A 827 -2.87 39.16 8.57
CA PRO A 827 -3.42 38.36 9.66
C PRO A 827 -2.57 38.37 10.94
N PHE A 828 -1.24 38.45 10.84
CA PHE A 828 -0.35 38.53 12.00
C PHE A 828 -0.63 39.77 12.87
N GLN A 829 -0.76 40.93 12.26
CA GLN A 829 -1.04 42.19 12.98
C GLN A 829 -2.40 42.12 13.67
N THR A 830 -3.41 41.57 13.00
CA THR A 830 -4.75 41.47 13.55
C THR A 830 -4.84 40.45 14.69
N ILE A 831 -4.13 39.32 14.58
CA ILE A 831 -4.23 38.20 15.52
C ILE A 831 -3.25 38.34 16.69
N PHE A 832 -1.97 38.59 16.42
CA PHE A 832 -0.88 38.42 17.41
C PHE A 832 -0.22 39.72 17.88
N LYS A 833 -0.60 40.88 17.37
CA LYS A 833 0.02 42.17 17.79
C LYS A 833 -0.01 42.41 19.31
N SER A 834 -1.01 41.89 20.00
CA SER A 834 -1.16 42.07 21.45
C SER A 834 -0.56 40.92 22.29
N VAL A 835 0.19 40.02 21.67
CA VAL A 835 0.86 38.94 22.39
C VAL A 835 2.27 39.37 22.72
N ASP A 836 2.51 39.72 23.99
CA ASP A 836 3.84 40.13 24.50
C ASP A 836 4.76 38.89 24.56
N TYR A 837 5.68 38.78 23.58
CA TYR A 837 6.70 37.73 23.56
C TYR A 837 8.08 38.27 23.13
N LEU A 838 8.12 39.55 22.73
CA LEU A 838 9.34 40.19 22.23
C LEU A 838 10.19 40.74 23.39
N THR A 839 11.19 40.00 23.77
CA THR A 839 12.34 40.53 24.53
C THR A 839 13.58 40.73 23.67
N THR A 840 13.51 40.55 22.36
CA THR A 840 14.65 40.72 21.40
C THR A 840 14.16 41.19 20.00
N PRO A 841 14.92 42.14 19.35
CA PRO A 841 14.49 42.84 18.14
C PRO A 841 14.70 42.08 16.81
N SER A 842 14.42 40.81 16.70
CA SER A 842 14.84 40.00 15.55
C SER A 842 13.76 39.68 14.49
N ILE A 843 12.51 39.99 14.70
CA ILE A 843 11.42 39.56 13.79
C ILE A 843 11.14 40.54 12.66
N SER A 844 11.41 41.84 12.81
CA SER A 844 11.18 42.83 11.76
C SER A 844 12.04 42.63 10.48
N SER A 845 13.16 41.90 10.60
CA SER A 845 14.07 41.67 9.47
C SER A 845 13.65 40.47 8.57
N TYR A 846 12.72 39.62 9.00
CA TYR A 846 12.27 38.46 8.22
C TYR A 846 11.03 38.71 7.35
N PHE A 847 10.32 39.80 7.60
CA PHE A 847 9.10 40.18 6.87
C PHE A 847 9.28 41.36 5.90
N THR A 848 10.49 41.93 5.81
CA THR A 848 10.79 42.84 4.70
C THR A 848 11.03 42.02 3.44
N SER A 849 10.12 42.18 2.50
CA SER A 849 10.19 41.65 1.15
C SER A 849 11.60 41.81 0.56
N LYS A 850 12.24 40.70 0.19
CA LYS A 850 13.35 40.79 -0.76
C LYS A 850 12.80 41.42 -2.05
N PRO A 851 13.49 42.41 -2.63
CA PRO A 851 13.12 42.96 -3.90
C PRO A 851 13.12 41.83 -4.95
N LYS A 852 12.10 41.79 -5.79
CA LYS A 852 12.10 40.96 -6.99
C LYS A 852 13.32 41.38 -7.81
N VAL A 853 14.29 40.52 -7.93
CA VAL A 853 15.30 40.64 -8.99
C VAL A 853 14.56 40.11 -10.23
N SER A 854 14.25 41.06 -11.12
CA SER A 854 13.97 40.81 -12.50
C SER A 854 15.23 40.30 -13.16
N ASP A 855 15.26 39.04 -13.59
CA ASP A 855 15.73 38.62 -14.93
C ASP A 855 15.32 37.15 -15.12
#